data_56a9f80868c5a0438e90c00c296d6e1b
#
_entry.id   56a9f80868c5a0438e90c00c296d6e1b
#
_cell.length_a   1.000
_cell.length_b   1.000
_cell.length_c   1.000
_cell.angle_alpha   90.00
_cell.angle_beta   90.00
_cell.angle_gamma   90.00
#
_symmetry.space_group_name_H-M   'P 1'
#
loop_
_entity.id
_entity.type
_entity.pdbx_description
1 polymer ?
#
loop_
_entity_poly.entity_id
_entity_poly.type
_entity_poly.pdbx_seq_one_letter_code
_entity_poly.pdbx_strand_id
1 'polypeptide(L)'
;MAAILDKILRAGEGKTLRKLKRIAEQVNSIEEDFKSLSDEELRAQTQEFRDRHAEGESLDDLLPEAFAVVREAARRVLGQRHFDVQIMGGANLHMGNISEMRTGEGKTLTCTLPAYLNAISGKGVHVVTVNDYLAKRDSETMGRVHRFLGLEVGCILANMPSDERRRQYAADITYGTNNEFGFDYLRDNMAWSIEELVQRGHNFAVVDEVDSILIDEARTPLIISGPGEQSGKWYSEFAKIVPRLRKGVEGKDGTESTGDYVVDEKKRTVGILEAGVEKVEDLLGIDNLYKPEHTHLVQFLNNALKAKELFKKDKDYIVVDGEVLIVDEFTGRVLHGRRYNEGMHQAIEAKESVKIKDENQTLATITLQNYFRLYTTLSGMTGTAATEANEFHQTYKLGVVPIPTNRPMVRKDQSDVVYKTEDAKFMACVNDIKERYEAGQPVLVGTTSVEKSERLSRMLKHKGVRHEVLNAKNHAREAAIIAEAGRKGAVTVATNMAGRGTDIMLGGNPEFRADLELRSRGLDPVETAEEYEKAWAEALEKAKEAVKAEHEEVTALGGLYVLGTERHESRRIDNQLRGRSGRQGDPGESRFYLSLEDDLMRLFNSARVEMIMTRLNIPEDQPIESGIVSKAIASAQHQVEQQNFEIRKNVLKYDEVMNRQRKVIYAERQKVLEGADLHDQVNTFIEDVVSGYVKGATSEGFAEEWDLDKLWNAFRQLYPISLKIDDLAEEAGGREGIDAALLEERVKADILAAYRKREEEFGAEVLRDAERRVILDVLDRKWREHLYEMDYLQEGIALRAYAQRDPLIEYQREGYDMFAAMLEGIKENSVNFLFRYQPPQPVEESPISYEAGAQPNAAVAEAGSIIANALRRPQPQMSYSGPGEDGEVEVRRSTAEQRANYGNVERNAPCPCGSGKKFKRCHGDPKNATA
;
A
#
# COMPACT_ATOMS: atom_id res chain seq x y z
N MET A 1 3.89 0.20 -34.04
CA MET A 1 4.22 1.29 -33.12
C MET A 1 5.10 0.80 -31.98
N ALA A 2 4.78 -0.28 -31.27
CA ALA A 2 5.60 -0.81 -30.15
C ALA A 2 7.09 -1.06 -30.52
N ALA A 3 7.38 -1.68 -31.67
CA ALA A 3 8.76 -1.93 -32.11
C ALA A 3 9.57 -0.65 -32.45
N ILE A 4 8.90 0.44 -32.79
CA ILE A 4 9.55 1.74 -33.05
C ILE A 4 9.83 2.45 -31.72
N LEU A 5 8.91 2.40 -30.79
CA LEU A 5 9.09 2.92 -29.43
C LEU A 5 10.24 2.19 -28.72
N ASP A 6 10.31 0.87 -28.81
CA ASP A 6 11.38 0.04 -28.25
C ASP A 6 12.75 0.42 -28.84
N LYS A 7 12.82 0.69 -30.15
CA LYS A 7 14.04 1.18 -30.80
C LYS A 7 14.43 2.58 -30.34
N ILE A 8 13.48 3.47 -30.08
CA ILE A 8 13.75 4.83 -29.59
C ILE A 8 14.20 4.80 -28.14
N LEU A 9 13.56 4.02 -27.30
CA LEU A 9 13.95 3.83 -25.89
C LEU A 9 15.38 3.27 -25.79
N ARG A 10 15.75 2.32 -26.64
CA ARG A 10 17.11 1.73 -26.68
C ARG A 10 18.15 2.59 -27.36
N ALA A 11 17.79 3.57 -28.17
CA ALA A 11 18.74 4.42 -28.89
C ALA A 11 19.63 5.27 -27.93
N GLY A 12 19.17 5.54 -26.71
CA GLY A 12 19.93 6.25 -25.66
C GLY A 12 20.82 5.36 -24.79
N GLU A 13 20.54 4.05 -24.72
CA GLU A 13 21.22 3.11 -23.80
C GLU A 13 22.75 3.10 -23.95
N GLY A 14 23.23 3.05 -25.18
CA GLY A 14 24.66 3.02 -25.46
C GLY A 14 25.40 4.31 -25.05
N LYS A 15 24.71 5.47 -25.01
CA LYS A 15 25.29 6.74 -24.53
C LYS A 15 25.34 6.73 -23.00
N THR A 16 24.27 6.28 -22.37
CA THR A 16 24.16 6.16 -20.90
C THR A 16 25.20 5.17 -20.38
N LEU A 17 25.30 3.98 -20.94
CA LEU A 17 26.33 2.99 -20.55
C LEU A 17 27.75 3.52 -20.68
N ARG A 18 28.06 4.28 -21.73
CA ARG A 18 29.38 4.94 -21.87
C ARG A 18 29.63 6.00 -20.78
N LYS A 19 28.61 6.78 -20.39
CA LYS A 19 28.70 7.72 -19.27
C LYS A 19 28.99 6.96 -17.97
N LEU A 20 28.20 5.92 -17.69
CA LEU A 20 28.36 5.11 -16.47
C LEU A 20 29.74 4.43 -16.40
N LYS A 21 30.26 3.92 -17.54
CA LYS A 21 31.58 3.34 -17.59
C LYS A 21 32.69 4.36 -17.28
N ARG A 22 32.59 5.59 -17.77
CA ARG A 22 33.54 6.66 -17.44
C ARG A 22 33.53 6.98 -15.95
N ILE A 23 32.32 7.01 -15.31
CA ILE A 23 32.20 7.22 -13.87
C ILE A 23 32.95 6.11 -13.11
N ALA A 24 32.74 4.84 -13.49
CA ALA A 24 33.47 3.72 -12.87
C ALA A 24 34.98 3.83 -13.07
N GLU A 25 35.45 4.26 -14.26
CA GLU A 25 36.85 4.55 -14.52
C GLU A 25 37.39 5.69 -13.65
N GLN A 26 36.62 6.76 -13.42
CA GLN A 26 36.98 7.86 -12.52
C GLN A 26 37.10 7.35 -11.08
N VAL A 27 36.12 6.62 -10.56
CA VAL A 27 36.18 6.03 -9.21
C VAL A 27 37.45 5.14 -9.06
N ASN A 28 37.75 4.32 -10.07
CA ASN A 28 38.93 3.47 -10.04
C ASN A 28 40.23 4.28 -9.99
N SER A 29 40.28 5.43 -10.67
CA SER A 29 41.51 6.25 -10.75
C SER A 29 41.85 6.92 -9.42
N ILE A 30 40.88 7.14 -8.53
CA ILE A 30 41.06 7.81 -7.23
C ILE A 30 41.01 6.83 -6.04
N GLU A 31 40.76 5.55 -6.28
CA GLU A 31 40.55 4.56 -5.21
C GLU A 31 41.75 4.45 -4.26
N GLU A 32 42.99 4.52 -4.76
CA GLU A 32 44.17 4.38 -3.95
C GLU A 32 44.35 5.52 -2.94
N ASP A 33 43.86 6.72 -3.25
CA ASP A 33 43.91 7.87 -2.36
C ASP A 33 43.10 7.60 -1.09
N PHE A 34 41.91 6.99 -1.24
CA PHE A 34 41.02 6.66 -0.10
C PHE A 34 41.46 5.40 0.66
N LYS A 35 42.14 4.46 0.02
CA LYS A 35 42.71 3.29 0.70
C LYS A 35 43.77 3.66 1.73
N SER A 36 44.48 4.74 1.49
CA SER A 36 45.57 5.22 2.37
C SER A 36 45.07 5.90 3.64
N LEU A 37 43.80 6.34 3.68
CA LEU A 37 43.20 7.05 4.80
C LEU A 37 42.96 6.12 6.00
N SER A 38 43.16 6.66 7.21
CA SER A 38 42.67 6.01 8.44
C SER A 38 41.13 5.93 8.49
N ASP A 39 40.60 5.18 9.41
CA ASP A 39 39.13 5.07 9.59
C ASP A 39 38.50 6.41 9.97
N GLU A 40 39.21 7.22 10.77
CA GLU A 40 38.77 8.56 11.18
C GLU A 40 38.79 9.54 10.02
N GLU A 41 39.83 9.53 9.21
CA GLU A 41 39.97 10.37 8.01
C GLU A 41 38.91 9.99 6.95
N LEU A 42 38.64 8.69 6.76
CA LEU A 42 37.64 8.22 5.84
C LEU A 42 36.23 8.65 6.28
N ARG A 43 35.94 8.58 7.59
CA ARG A 43 34.70 9.09 8.18
C ARG A 43 34.56 10.60 8.03
N ALA A 44 35.64 11.35 8.19
CA ALA A 44 35.65 12.81 8.08
C ALA A 44 35.26 13.29 6.66
N GLN A 45 35.47 12.47 5.63
CA GLN A 45 35.05 12.78 4.26
C GLN A 45 33.53 13.10 4.15
N THR A 46 32.71 12.47 4.98
CA THR A 46 31.26 12.73 4.98
C THR A 46 30.95 14.19 5.35
N GLN A 47 31.66 14.74 6.35
CA GLN A 47 31.47 16.14 6.71
C GLN A 47 32.02 17.08 5.65
N GLU A 48 33.18 16.75 5.08
CA GLU A 48 33.76 17.51 3.97
C GLU A 48 32.79 17.61 2.77
N PHE A 49 32.19 16.50 2.37
CA PHE A 49 31.19 16.51 1.30
C PHE A 49 29.93 17.33 1.64
N ARG A 50 29.47 17.28 2.90
CA ARG A 50 28.36 18.12 3.36
C ARG A 50 28.72 19.61 3.26
N ASP A 51 29.92 20.00 3.68
CA ASP A 51 30.37 21.37 3.63
C ASP A 51 30.51 21.86 2.18
N ARG A 52 31.12 21.08 1.30
CA ARG A 52 31.26 21.38 -0.15
C ARG A 52 29.89 21.50 -0.81
N HIS A 53 28.92 20.60 -0.47
CA HIS A 53 27.59 20.68 -0.98
C HIS A 53 26.83 21.93 -0.47
N ALA A 54 27.02 22.32 0.77
CA ALA A 54 26.47 23.54 1.35
C ALA A 54 27.05 24.81 0.69
N GLU A 55 28.32 24.77 0.23
CA GLU A 55 28.96 25.79 -0.55
C GLU A 55 28.50 25.86 -2.02
N GLY A 56 27.70 24.90 -2.46
CA GLY A 56 27.03 24.89 -3.78
C GLY A 56 27.56 23.86 -4.76
N GLU A 57 28.47 22.95 -4.36
CA GLU A 57 28.91 21.87 -5.22
C GLU A 57 27.81 20.84 -5.41
N SER A 58 27.60 20.36 -6.63
CA SER A 58 26.53 19.43 -6.95
C SER A 58 26.85 18.00 -6.48
N LEU A 59 25.81 17.23 -6.17
CA LEU A 59 26.00 15.80 -5.85
C LEU A 59 26.58 15.02 -7.04
N ASP A 60 26.34 15.46 -8.28
CA ASP A 60 26.93 14.86 -9.49
C ASP A 60 28.45 15.05 -9.51
N ASP A 61 28.97 16.19 -9.04
CA ASP A 61 30.41 16.48 -8.99
C ASP A 61 31.06 15.68 -7.85
N LEU A 62 30.40 15.54 -6.71
CA LEU A 62 30.89 14.75 -5.56
C LEU A 62 30.82 13.21 -5.80
N LEU A 63 30.05 12.75 -6.80
CA LEU A 63 29.76 11.34 -7.01
C LEU A 63 30.99 10.43 -7.09
N PRO A 64 32.06 10.75 -7.86
CA PRO A 64 33.23 9.86 -7.95
C PRO A 64 33.92 9.64 -6.61
N GLU A 65 34.15 10.72 -5.85
CA GLU A 65 34.78 10.69 -4.55
C GLU A 65 33.94 9.98 -3.50
N ALA A 66 32.64 10.32 -3.42
CA ALA A 66 31.71 9.69 -2.52
C ALA A 66 31.60 8.16 -2.76
N PHE A 67 31.59 7.73 -4.04
CA PHE A 67 31.55 6.32 -4.37
C PHE A 67 32.85 5.59 -4.02
N ALA A 68 34.00 6.25 -4.16
CA ALA A 68 35.29 5.70 -3.73
C ALA A 68 35.35 5.51 -2.20
N VAL A 69 34.84 6.48 -1.43
CA VAL A 69 34.71 6.42 0.04
C VAL A 69 33.82 5.24 0.46
N VAL A 70 32.62 5.10 -0.13
CA VAL A 70 31.70 3.99 0.19
C VAL A 70 32.31 2.64 -0.19
N ARG A 71 32.98 2.56 -1.34
CA ARG A 71 33.67 1.34 -1.79
C ARG A 71 34.72 0.87 -0.79
N GLU A 72 35.54 1.80 -0.28
CA GLU A 72 36.57 1.49 0.71
C GLU A 72 35.96 1.15 2.07
N ALA A 73 34.92 1.88 2.51
CA ALA A 73 34.21 1.57 3.73
C ALA A 73 33.57 0.17 3.69
N ALA A 74 32.91 -0.20 2.60
CA ALA A 74 32.32 -1.53 2.42
C ALA A 74 33.39 -2.64 2.42
N ARG A 75 34.55 -2.38 1.82
CA ARG A 75 35.69 -3.31 1.87
C ARG A 75 36.19 -3.54 3.30
N ARG A 76 36.27 -2.47 4.11
CA ARG A 76 36.73 -2.56 5.51
C ARG A 76 35.73 -3.24 6.40
N VAL A 77 34.47 -2.82 6.32
CA VAL A 77 33.41 -3.21 7.26
C VAL A 77 32.79 -4.56 6.91
N LEU A 78 32.51 -4.79 5.62
CA LEU A 78 31.83 -6.02 5.15
C LEU A 78 32.79 -7.04 4.54
N GLY A 79 34.01 -6.63 4.19
CA GLY A 79 34.91 -7.44 3.38
C GLY A 79 34.53 -7.50 1.90
N GLN A 80 33.64 -6.62 1.46
CA GLN A 80 33.04 -6.59 0.12
C GLN A 80 33.44 -5.30 -0.61
N ARG A 81 34.26 -5.42 -1.66
CA ARG A 81 34.58 -4.30 -2.54
C ARG A 81 33.63 -4.26 -3.70
N HIS A 82 32.97 -3.14 -3.94
CA HIS A 82 32.08 -2.96 -5.10
C HIS A 82 32.80 -3.21 -6.42
N PHE A 83 32.16 -3.98 -7.30
CA PHE A 83 32.61 -4.17 -8.68
C PHE A 83 32.31 -2.93 -9.53
N ASP A 84 32.99 -2.80 -10.66
CA ASP A 84 32.77 -1.67 -11.58
C ASP A 84 31.33 -1.62 -12.10
N VAL A 85 30.70 -2.78 -12.35
CA VAL A 85 29.30 -2.88 -12.73
C VAL A 85 28.36 -2.39 -11.63
N GLN A 86 28.73 -2.56 -10.36
CA GLN A 86 27.96 -2.04 -9.23
C GLN A 86 28.12 -0.52 -9.09
N ILE A 87 29.29 0.03 -9.36
CA ILE A 87 29.50 1.49 -9.46
C ILE A 87 28.62 2.06 -10.59
N MET A 88 28.60 1.41 -11.76
CA MET A 88 27.71 1.79 -12.86
C MET A 88 26.23 1.75 -12.45
N GLY A 89 25.82 0.69 -11.75
CA GLY A 89 24.46 0.55 -11.23
C GLY A 89 24.08 1.64 -10.24
N GLY A 90 24.97 1.92 -9.28
CA GLY A 90 24.79 2.99 -8.28
C GLY A 90 24.68 4.38 -8.91
N ALA A 91 25.54 4.69 -9.88
CA ALA A 91 25.49 5.97 -10.61
C ALA A 91 24.19 6.11 -11.41
N ASN A 92 23.71 5.03 -12.02
CA ASN A 92 22.45 5.05 -12.75
C ASN A 92 21.23 5.26 -11.81
N LEU A 93 21.27 4.68 -10.60
CA LEU A 93 20.26 4.93 -9.56
C LEU A 93 20.26 6.40 -9.13
N HIS A 94 21.43 7.00 -8.89
CA HIS A 94 21.53 8.43 -8.57
C HIS A 94 20.92 9.33 -9.64
N MET A 95 21.03 8.94 -10.92
CA MET A 95 20.43 9.66 -12.04
C MET A 95 18.90 9.47 -12.17
N GLY A 96 18.23 8.82 -11.23
CA GLY A 96 16.79 8.61 -11.25
C GLY A 96 16.31 7.60 -12.29
N ASN A 97 17.07 6.53 -12.50
CA ASN A 97 16.70 5.44 -13.41
C ASN A 97 16.56 4.10 -12.67
N ILE A 98 16.05 3.11 -13.40
CA ILE A 98 16.06 1.72 -12.97
C ILE A 98 17.36 1.06 -13.46
N SER A 99 18.12 0.50 -12.53
CA SER A 99 19.27 -0.35 -12.83
C SER A 99 18.81 -1.80 -12.94
N GLU A 100 18.71 -2.32 -14.16
CA GLU A 100 18.47 -3.74 -14.35
C GLU A 100 19.75 -4.52 -14.15
N MET A 101 19.94 -5.04 -12.94
CA MET A 101 21.07 -5.88 -12.55
C MET A 101 20.57 -7.28 -12.29
N ARG A 102 21.16 -8.27 -12.94
CA ARG A 102 20.73 -9.66 -12.77
C ARG A 102 20.79 -10.08 -11.31
N THR A 103 19.95 -11.04 -10.95
CA THR A 103 19.95 -11.62 -9.61
C THR A 103 21.33 -12.18 -9.28
N GLY A 104 21.83 -11.91 -8.06
CA GLY A 104 23.17 -12.31 -7.64
C GLY A 104 24.29 -11.33 -8.01
N GLU A 105 24.00 -10.19 -8.63
CA GLU A 105 25.00 -9.14 -8.94
C GLU A 105 25.20 -8.15 -7.77
N GLY A 106 24.65 -8.42 -6.59
CA GLY A 106 24.85 -7.61 -5.38
C GLY A 106 24.11 -6.26 -5.41
N LYS A 107 22.83 -6.25 -5.80
CA LYS A 107 21.98 -5.04 -5.82
C LYS A 107 21.96 -4.33 -4.47
N THR A 108 21.79 -5.08 -3.38
CA THR A 108 21.74 -4.53 -2.01
C THR A 108 23.01 -3.74 -1.67
N LEU A 109 24.19 -4.27 -2.02
CA LEU A 109 25.44 -3.56 -1.85
C LEU A 109 25.55 -2.34 -2.77
N THR A 110 25.08 -2.46 -4.03
CA THR A 110 25.03 -1.35 -4.99
C THR A 110 24.22 -0.17 -4.47
N CYS A 111 23.12 -0.43 -3.76
CA CYS A 111 22.23 0.58 -3.20
C CYS A 111 22.94 1.51 -2.19
N THR A 112 24.00 1.03 -1.51
CA THR A 112 24.75 1.84 -0.55
C THR A 112 25.39 3.07 -1.18
N LEU A 113 25.78 3.00 -2.44
CA LEU A 113 26.44 4.07 -3.19
C LEU A 113 25.53 5.31 -3.35
N PRO A 114 24.37 5.20 -4.04
CA PRO A 114 23.47 6.36 -4.20
C PRO A 114 22.81 6.75 -2.88
N ALA A 115 22.57 5.81 -1.95
CA ALA A 115 22.00 6.14 -0.66
C ALA A 115 22.92 7.06 0.14
N TYR A 116 24.22 6.76 0.21
CA TYR A 116 25.22 7.61 0.86
C TYR A 116 25.28 8.99 0.19
N LEU A 117 25.49 9.03 -1.14
CA LEU A 117 25.63 10.28 -1.88
C LEU A 117 24.44 11.23 -1.67
N ASN A 118 23.21 10.71 -1.78
CA ASN A 118 22.01 11.55 -1.62
C ASN A 118 21.73 11.93 -0.16
N ALA A 119 22.22 11.15 0.81
CA ALA A 119 22.16 11.48 2.24
C ALA A 119 23.01 12.71 2.60
N ILE A 120 24.05 13.03 1.84
CA ILE A 120 24.88 14.24 2.00
C ILE A 120 24.00 15.50 2.01
N SER A 121 22.92 15.54 1.22
CA SER A 121 21.99 16.67 1.15
C SER A 121 21.26 16.97 2.46
N GLY A 122 21.24 16.04 3.44
CA GLY A 122 20.51 16.17 4.70
C GLY A 122 18.98 16.09 4.57
N LYS A 123 18.45 15.89 3.35
CA LYS A 123 16.99 15.87 3.07
C LYS A 123 16.34 14.51 3.30
N GLY A 124 17.11 13.49 3.68
CA GLY A 124 16.66 12.12 3.88
C GLY A 124 16.62 11.28 2.61
N VAL A 125 16.94 10.01 2.78
CA VAL A 125 16.92 8.99 1.73
C VAL A 125 16.07 7.82 2.20
N HIS A 126 15.13 7.35 1.36
CA HIS A 126 14.33 6.18 1.63
C HIS A 126 14.81 4.99 0.78
N VAL A 127 15.09 3.87 1.42
CA VAL A 127 15.38 2.59 0.78
C VAL A 127 14.18 1.67 0.99
N VAL A 128 13.46 1.42 -0.10
CA VAL A 128 12.18 0.72 -0.06
C VAL A 128 12.39 -0.75 -0.41
N THR A 129 11.90 -1.65 0.44
CA THR A 129 11.96 -3.09 0.26
C THR A 129 10.56 -3.71 0.23
N VAL A 130 10.45 -4.99 -0.13
CA VAL A 130 9.15 -5.66 -0.25
C VAL A 130 8.58 -6.14 1.08
N ASN A 131 9.40 -6.36 2.11
CA ASN A 131 8.91 -6.81 3.43
C ASN A 131 9.78 -6.36 4.60
N ASP A 132 9.24 -6.47 5.82
CA ASP A 132 9.88 -6.06 7.06
C ASP A 132 11.18 -6.82 7.35
N TYR A 133 11.25 -8.10 6.95
CA TYR A 133 12.46 -8.91 7.15
C TYR A 133 13.64 -8.32 6.36
N LEU A 134 13.41 -7.99 5.09
CA LEU A 134 14.45 -7.38 4.23
C LEU A 134 14.79 -5.97 4.70
N ALA A 135 13.79 -5.16 5.06
CA ALA A 135 14.02 -3.83 5.60
C ALA A 135 14.95 -3.87 6.83
N LYS A 136 14.67 -4.76 7.77
CA LYS A 136 15.48 -4.97 8.96
C LYS A 136 16.87 -5.49 8.64
N ARG A 137 16.98 -6.59 7.88
CA ARG A 137 18.26 -7.19 7.50
C ARG A 137 19.17 -6.20 6.78
N ASP A 138 18.63 -5.48 5.81
CA ASP A 138 19.42 -4.58 4.97
C ASP A 138 19.83 -3.31 5.73
N SER A 139 18.95 -2.77 6.59
CA SER A 139 19.31 -1.67 7.49
C SER A 139 20.36 -2.07 8.53
N GLU A 140 20.35 -3.31 9.03
CA GLU A 140 21.38 -3.82 9.92
C GLU A 140 22.70 -4.04 9.18
N THR A 141 22.69 -4.76 8.05
CA THR A 141 23.91 -5.18 7.34
C THR A 141 24.54 -4.01 6.55
N MET A 142 23.79 -3.36 5.68
CA MET A 142 24.31 -2.23 4.88
C MET A 142 24.47 -0.97 5.76
N GLY A 143 23.65 -0.85 6.78
CA GLY A 143 23.74 0.21 7.79
C GLY A 143 25.09 0.25 8.50
N ARG A 144 25.82 -0.89 8.60
CA ARG A 144 27.20 -0.90 9.13
C ARG A 144 28.12 0.02 8.33
N VAL A 145 28.01 0.00 7.00
CA VAL A 145 28.80 0.87 6.11
C VAL A 145 28.45 2.33 6.31
N HIS A 146 27.16 2.65 6.37
CA HIS A 146 26.68 4.02 6.56
C HIS A 146 27.06 4.58 7.93
N ARG A 147 26.87 3.81 9.00
CA ARG A 147 27.26 4.19 10.36
C ARG A 147 28.78 4.33 10.51
N PHE A 148 29.55 3.48 9.85
CA PHE A 148 31.02 3.62 9.83
C PHE A 148 31.42 4.97 9.22
N LEU A 149 30.74 5.46 8.21
CA LEU A 149 30.94 6.76 7.57
C LEU A 149 30.26 7.93 8.31
N GLY A 150 29.65 7.68 9.49
CA GLY A 150 29.07 8.74 10.32
C GLY A 150 27.65 9.15 9.96
N LEU A 151 26.92 8.36 9.16
CA LEU A 151 25.51 8.57 8.86
C LEU A 151 24.60 7.80 9.83
N GLU A 152 23.46 8.37 10.14
CA GLU A 152 22.40 7.70 10.88
C GLU A 152 21.53 6.85 9.97
N VAL A 153 21.15 5.65 10.45
CA VAL A 153 20.32 4.69 9.70
C VAL A 153 19.12 4.29 10.52
N GLY A 154 17.94 4.59 10.02
CA GLY A 154 16.65 4.21 10.57
C GLY A 154 16.03 3.02 9.82
N CYS A 155 15.07 2.37 10.49
CA CYS A 155 14.29 1.28 9.91
C CYS A 155 12.83 1.36 10.39
N ILE A 156 11.89 1.45 9.45
CA ILE A 156 10.45 1.46 9.73
C ILE A 156 9.91 0.05 9.53
N LEU A 157 9.28 -0.47 10.57
CA LEU A 157 8.65 -1.79 10.59
C LEU A 157 7.16 -1.67 10.94
N ALA A 158 6.39 -2.71 10.62
CA ALA A 158 4.99 -2.79 10.99
C ALA A 158 4.81 -2.69 12.51
N ASN A 159 3.70 -2.07 12.93
CA ASN A 159 3.33 -1.91 14.34
C ASN A 159 4.29 -1.06 15.21
N MET A 160 5.19 -0.30 14.60
CA MET A 160 6.07 0.62 15.32
C MET A 160 5.28 1.85 15.81
N PRO A 161 5.48 2.32 17.05
CA PRO A 161 4.84 3.54 17.58
C PRO A 161 5.26 4.80 16.83
N SER A 162 4.41 5.83 16.81
CA SER A 162 4.66 7.07 16.04
C SER A 162 5.89 7.85 16.51
N ASP A 163 6.18 7.88 17.80
CA ASP A 163 7.37 8.52 18.36
C ASP A 163 8.67 7.84 17.93
N GLU A 164 8.66 6.51 17.85
CA GLU A 164 9.77 5.74 17.31
C GLU A 164 9.91 5.94 15.79
N ARG A 165 8.80 5.91 15.03
CA ARG A 165 8.81 6.21 13.59
C ARG A 165 9.46 7.55 13.30
N ARG A 166 9.08 8.60 14.06
CA ARG A 166 9.66 9.95 13.90
C ARG A 166 11.18 9.94 14.08
N ARG A 167 11.68 9.21 15.10
CA ARG A 167 13.13 9.05 15.30
C ARG A 167 13.79 8.34 14.12
N GLN A 168 13.16 7.28 13.60
CA GLN A 168 13.71 6.55 12.46
C GLN A 168 13.71 7.37 11.16
N TYR A 169 12.67 8.19 10.92
CA TYR A 169 12.65 9.12 9.78
C TYR A 169 13.60 10.30 9.94
N ALA A 170 14.00 10.65 11.14
CA ALA A 170 15.01 11.69 11.38
C ALA A 170 16.41 11.26 10.93
N ALA A 171 16.67 9.97 10.77
CA ALA A 171 17.93 9.44 10.27
C ALA A 171 18.24 9.91 8.82
N ASP A 172 19.50 9.87 8.43
CA ASP A 172 19.95 10.25 7.09
C ASP A 172 19.41 9.29 6.02
N ILE A 173 19.36 8.00 6.35
CA ILE A 173 18.85 6.93 5.47
C ILE A 173 17.83 6.11 6.26
N THR A 174 16.63 5.95 5.70
CA THR A 174 15.56 5.17 6.34
C THR A 174 15.16 4.01 5.43
N TYR A 175 15.26 2.78 5.97
CA TYR A 175 14.77 1.56 5.33
C TYR A 175 13.33 1.29 5.76
N GLY A 176 12.52 0.69 4.88
CA GLY A 176 11.15 0.31 5.19
C GLY A 176 10.46 -0.35 4.01
N THR A 177 9.22 -0.79 4.20
CA THR A 177 8.41 -1.32 3.11
C THR A 177 7.62 -0.23 2.42
N ASN A 178 7.25 -0.47 1.16
CA ASN A 178 6.36 0.41 0.38
C ASN A 178 5.06 0.73 1.14
N ASN A 179 4.47 -0.28 1.79
CA ASN A 179 3.23 -0.14 2.54
C ASN A 179 3.40 0.76 3.77
N GLU A 180 4.45 0.54 4.56
CA GLU A 180 4.68 1.35 5.77
C GLU A 180 4.97 2.82 5.43
N PHE A 181 5.81 3.08 4.42
CA PHE A 181 6.04 4.45 3.95
C PHE A 181 4.76 5.13 3.45
N GLY A 182 3.94 4.41 2.69
CA GLY A 182 2.69 4.94 2.18
C GLY A 182 1.63 5.14 3.27
N PHE A 183 1.52 4.23 4.23
CA PHE A 183 0.62 4.40 5.37
C PHE A 183 1.06 5.55 6.29
N ASP A 184 2.36 5.75 6.49
CA ASP A 184 2.86 6.89 7.25
C ASP A 184 2.52 8.22 6.55
N TYR A 185 2.64 8.28 5.22
CA TYR A 185 2.18 9.43 4.45
C TYR A 185 0.69 9.71 4.66
N LEU A 186 -0.15 8.68 4.62
CA LEU A 186 -1.58 8.84 4.86
C LEU A 186 -1.87 9.28 6.31
N ARG A 187 -1.17 8.70 7.30
CA ARG A 187 -1.29 9.09 8.72
C ARG A 187 -0.89 10.55 8.95
N ASP A 188 0.21 11.00 8.35
CA ASP A 188 0.67 12.38 8.44
C ASP A 188 -0.36 13.36 7.90
N ASN A 189 -1.08 12.97 6.82
CA ASN A 189 -2.16 13.78 6.27
C ASN A 189 -3.49 13.69 7.06
N MET A 190 -3.51 12.97 8.18
CA MET A 190 -4.61 12.89 9.15
C MET A 190 -4.21 13.43 10.52
N ALA A 191 -2.97 13.89 10.71
CA ALA A 191 -2.42 14.39 11.98
C ALA A 191 -3.07 15.73 12.39
N TRP A 192 -3.23 15.98 13.70
CA TRP A 192 -3.84 17.21 14.23
C TRP A 192 -2.82 18.27 14.61
N SER A 193 -1.55 17.92 14.71
CA SER A 193 -0.46 18.85 14.99
C SER A 193 0.82 18.46 14.24
N ILE A 194 1.75 19.41 14.12
CA ILE A 194 3.07 19.17 13.48
C ILE A 194 3.86 18.12 14.27
N GLU A 195 3.70 18.08 15.59
CA GLU A 195 4.40 17.13 16.45
C GLU A 195 3.96 15.69 16.21
N GLU A 196 2.80 15.46 15.58
CA GLU A 196 2.34 14.12 15.21
C GLU A 196 2.92 13.64 13.89
N LEU A 197 3.42 14.54 13.03
CA LEU A 197 4.03 14.18 11.76
C LEU A 197 5.28 13.33 11.97
N VAL A 198 5.44 12.28 11.19
CA VAL A 198 6.59 11.37 11.29
C VAL A 198 7.56 11.53 10.13
N GLN A 199 7.07 11.82 8.91
CA GLN A 199 7.91 11.95 7.71
C GLN A 199 8.45 13.38 7.55
N ARG A 200 9.63 13.51 6.91
CA ARG A 200 10.30 14.80 6.64
C ARG A 200 10.16 15.27 5.19
N GLY A 201 9.36 14.57 4.38
CA GLY A 201 9.21 14.81 2.96
C GLY A 201 9.77 13.68 2.10
N HIS A 202 9.74 13.85 0.77
CA HIS A 202 10.03 12.82 -0.24
C HIS A 202 11.13 13.30 -1.19
N ASN A 203 12.39 13.22 -0.74
CA ASN A 203 13.52 13.69 -1.52
C ASN A 203 14.03 12.64 -2.50
N PHE A 204 14.66 11.57 -2.02
CA PHE A 204 15.25 10.53 -2.84
C PHE A 204 14.80 9.14 -2.36
N ALA A 205 14.39 8.30 -3.30
CA ALA A 205 14.08 6.91 -3.01
C ALA A 205 14.77 5.94 -3.95
N VAL A 206 15.27 4.84 -3.36
CA VAL A 206 15.69 3.64 -4.11
C VAL A 206 14.73 2.51 -3.78
N VAL A 207 14.03 2.00 -4.80
CA VAL A 207 13.09 0.89 -4.65
C VAL A 207 13.80 -0.40 -5.04
N ASP A 208 14.03 -1.29 -4.08
CA ASP A 208 14.54 -2.64 -4.37
C ASP A 208 13.40 -3.52 -4.86
N GLU A 209 13.70 -4.41 -5.81
CA GLU A 209 12.71 -5.21 -6.52
C GLU A 209 11.56 -4.32 -7.09
N VAL A 210 11.97 -3.25 -7.76
CA VAL A 210 11.07 -2.18 -8.26
C VAL A 210 9.93 -2.69 -9.14
N ASP A 211 10.12 -3.78 -9.84
CA ASP A 211 9.11 -4.43 -10.66
C ASP A 211 8.00 -5.11 -9.84
N SER A 212 8.31 -5.64 -8.65
CA SER A 212 7.26 -6.10 -7.73
C SER A 212 6.42 -4.94 -7.23
N ILE A 213 7.10 -3.95 -6.66
CA ILE A 213 6.42 -2.86 -5.95
C ILE A 213 5.64 -1.98 -6.92
N LEU A 214 6.28 -1.55 -8.03
CA LEU A 214 5.67 -0.57 -8.94
C LEU A 214 4.82 -1.19 -10.08
N ILE A 215 4.87 -2.51 -10.25
CA ILE A 215 4.07 -3.20 -11.27
C ILE A 215 3.11 -4.19 -10.62
N ASP A 216 3.59 -5.22 -9.91
CA ASP A 216 2.71 -6.29 -9.42
C ASP A 216 1.78 -5.81 -8.30
N GLU A 217 2.33 -5.14 -7.31
CA GLU A 217 1.59 -4.62 -6.16
C GLU A 217 0.79 -3.36 -6.50
N ALA A 218 1.14 -2.65 -7.56
CA ALA A 218 0.50 -1.40 -7.97
C ALA A 218 -0.90 -1.57 -8.60
N ARG A 219 -1.58 -2.65 -8.31
CA ARG A 219 -2.99 -2.91 -8.67
C ARG A 219 -3.95 -2.45 -7.59
N THR A 220 -3.50 -2.40 -6.35
CA THR A 220 -4.31 -2.10 -5.16
C THR A 220 -3.82 -0.81 -4.53
N PRO A 221 -4.70 0.15 -4.21
CA PRO A 221 -4.33 1.34 -3.45
C PRO A 221 -4.08 1.00 -1.97
N LEU A 222 -3.35 1.88 -1.30
CA LEU A 222 -3.25 1.90 0.16
C LEU A 222 -4.47 2.63 0.71
N ILE A 223 -5.17 2.01 1.65
CA ILE A 223 -6.40 2.54 2.22
C ILE A 223 -6.33 2.44 3.75
N ILE A 224 -6.60 3.55 4.43
CA ILE A 224 -6.88 3.58 5.86
C ILE A 224 -8.38 3.71 6.03
N SER A 225 -9.01 2.77 6.73
CA SER A 225 -10.44 2.77 7.02
C SER A 225 -10.68 2.79 8.53
N GLY A 226 -11.75 3.43 8.92
CA GLY A 226 -12.23 3.47 10.30
C GLY A 226 -13.73 3.17 10.37
N PRO A 227 -14.29 3.02 11.58
CA PRO A 227 -15.71 2.80 11.74
C PRO A 227 -16.50 3.99 11.21
N GLY A 228 -17.47 3.72 10.33
CA GLY A 228 -18.38 4.72 9.80
C GLY A 228 -19.45 5.12 10.83
N GLU A 229 -20.04 6.28 10.65
CA GLU A 229 -21.17 6.72 11.47
C GLU A 229 -22.42 5.88 11.17
N GLN A 230 -22.90 5.16 12.18
CA GLN A 230 -24.25 4.55 12.37
C GLN A 230 -25.10 4.17 11.13
N SER A 231 -24.54 3.39 10.19
CA SER A 231 -25.37 2.78 9.12
C SER A 231 -26.25 1.61 9.63
N GLY A 232 -25.90 0.99 10.74
CA GLY A 232 -26.60 -0.17 11.31
C GLY A 232 -28.10 0.00 11.53
N LYS A 233 -28.58 1.22 11.77
CA LYS A 233 -29.99 1.53 11.93
C LYS A 233 -30.78 1.26 10.65
N TRP A 234 -30.29 1.73 9.50
CA TRP A 234 -30.98 1.60 8.22
C TRP A 234 -31.00 0.16 7.72
N TYR A 235 -29.93 -0.60 7.89
CA TYR A 235 -29.95 -2.04 7.59
C TYR A 235 -31.03 -2.77 8.39
N SER A 236 -31.14 -2.47 9.70
CA SER A 236 -32.16 -3.06 10.55
C SER A 236 -33.59 -2.67 10.15
N GLU A 237 -33.81 -1.42 9.73
CA GLU A 237 -35.13 -0.94 9.29
C GLU A 237 -35.52 -1.58 7.96
N PHE A 238 -34.62 -1.60 6.96
CA PHE A 238 -34.91 -2.23 5.67
C PHE A 238 -35.07 -3.77 5.78
N ALA A 239 -34.35 -4.42 6.71
CA ALA A 239 -34.57 -5.85 7.00
C ALA A 239 -36.00 -6.16 7.50
N LYS A 240 -36.66 -5.19 8.16
CA LYS A 240 -38.08 -5.30 8.59
C LYS A 240 -39.08 -4.95 7.46
N ILE A 241 -38.70 -4.02 6.57
CA ILE A 241 -39.55 -3.53 5.46
C ILE A 241 -39.62 -4.57 4.33
N VAL A 242 -38.45 -5.08 3.89
CA VAL A 242 -38.35 -5.96 2.71
C VAL A 242 -39.19 -7.25 2.78
N PRO A 243 -39.39 -7.91 3.93
CA PRO A 243 -40.30 -9.06 4.03
C PRO A 243 -41.76 -8.71 3.72
N ARG A 244 -42.16 -7.44 3.83
CA ARG A 244 -43.52 -6.98 3.55
C ARG A 244 -43.77 -6.70 2.07
N LEU A 245 -42.72 -6.64 1.26
CA LEU A 245 -42.75 -6.46 -0.18
C LEU A 245 -42.98 -7.80 -0.89
N ARG A 246 -43.77 -7.78 -1.98
CA ARG A 246 -44.14 -8.96 -2.77
C ARG A 246 -43.29 -9.06 -4.02
N LYS A 247 -42.64 -10.22 -4.22
CA LYS A 247 -41.95 -10.55 -5.46
C LYS A 247 -42.95 -10.63 -6.60
N GLY A 248 -42.66 -9.95 -7.69
CA GLY A 248 -43.46 -9.94 -8.91
C GLY A 248 -42.80 -10.72 -10.06
N VAL A 249 -43.40 -10.63 -11.23
CA VAL A 249 -42.89 -11.22 -12.46
C VAL A 249 -42.69 -10.11 -13.47
N GLU A 250 -41.51 -10.12 -14.13
CA GLU A 250 -41.19 -9.17 -15.18
C GLU A 250 -42.14 -9.37 -16.38
N GLY A 251 -42.76 -8.28 -16.83
CA GLY A 251 -43.66 -8.29 -17.97
C GLY A 251 -42.89 -8.64 -19.27
N LYS A 252 -43.42 -9.52 -20.09
CA LYS A 252 -42.88 -9.84 -21.42
C LYS A 252 -43.74 -9.21 -22.49
N ASP A 253 -43.11 -8.77 -23.56
CA ASP A 253 -43.79 -8.29 -24.79
C ASP A 253 -44.78 -7.14 -24.56
N GLY A 254 -44.45 -6.16 -23.74
CA GLY A 254 -45.25 -4.96 -23.50
C GLY A 254 -46.36 -5.12 -22.44
N THR A 255 -46.40 -6.21 -21.70
CA THR A 255 -47.25 -6.35 -20.50
C THR A 255 -46.57 -5.71 -19.28
N GLU A 256 -47.35 -5.06 -18.41
CA GLU A 256 -46.85 -4.46 -17.18
C GLU A 256 -46.28 -5.53 -16.21
N SER A 257 -45.17 -5.19 -15.52
CA SER A 257 -44.58 -6.01 -14.47
C SER A 257 -45.51 -6.01 -13.25
N THR A 258 -45.66 -7.15 -12.60
CA THR A 258 -46.54 -7.29 -11.41
C THR A 258 -45.72 -7.36 -10.14
N GLY A 259 -46.31 -6.97 -8.99
CA GLY A 259 -45.68 -7.04 -7.67
C GLY A 259 -44.97 -5.75 -7.27
N ASP A 260 -44.18 -5.80 -6.24
CA ASP A 260 -43.46 -4.66 -5.69
C ASP A 260 -41.99 -4.59 -6.18
N TYR A 261 -41.41 -5.74 -6.56
CA TYR A 261 -40.06 -5.85 -7.14
C TYR A 261 -39.92 -7.11 -8.00
N VAL A 262 -38.94 -7.08 -8.92
CA VAL A 262 -38.63 -8.21 -9.81
C VAL A 262 -37.19 -8.67 -9.56
N VAL A 263 -36.91 -9.95 -9.85
CA VAL A 263 -35.59 -10.58 -9.63
C VAL A 263 -35.16 -11.28 -10.90
N ASP A 264 -33.97 -10.90 -11.43
CA ASP A 264 -33.29 -11.63 -12.49
C ASP A 264 -32.14 -12.46 -11.85
N GLU A 265 -32.42 -13.75 -11.63
CA GLU A 265 -31.43 -14.66 -11.01
C GLU A 265 -30.20 -14.89 -11.91
N LYS A 266 -30.35 -14.76 -13.24
CA LYS A 266 -29.24 -14.96 -14.19
C LYS A 266 -28.26 -13.80 -14.15
N LYS A 267 -28.78 -12.57 -14.07
CA LYS A 267 -27.96 -11.36 -13.97
C LYS A 267 -27.62 -11.00 -12.51
N ARG A 268 -28.16 -11.75 -11.54
CA ARG A 268 -28.02 -11.45 -10.09
C ARG A 268 -28.43 -10.01 -9.75
N THR A 269 -29.54 -9.55 -10.33
CA THR A 269 -30.07 -8.19 -10.09
C THR A 269 -31.49 -8.25 -9.52
N VAL A 270 -31.82 -7.22 -8.75
CA VAL A 270 -33.17 -6.99 -8.22
C VAL A 270 -33.57 -5.57 -8.62
N GLY A 271 -34.73 -5.41 -9.18
CA GLY A 271 -35.32 -4.12 -9.55
C GLY A 271 -36.60 -3.85 -8.76
N ILE A 272 -36.67 -2.72 -8.04
CA ILE A 272 -37.89 -2.28 -7.40
C ILE A 272 -38.84 -1.67 -8.43
N LEU A 273 -40.13 -1.93 -8.33
CA LEU A 273 -41.18 -1.38 -9.17
C LEU A 273 -41.85 -0.16 -8.49
N GLU A 274 -42.58 0.65 -9.24
CA GLU A 274 -43.23 1.85 -8.75
C GLU A 274 -44.15 1.58 -7.54
N ALA A 275 -44.98 0.53 -7.61
CA ALA A 275 -45.80 0.07 -6.49
C ALA A 275 -44.98 -0.33 -5.23
N GLY A 276 -43.73 -0.78 -5.43
CA GLY A 276 -42.81 -1.09 -4.34
C GLY A 276 -42.22 0.15 -3.72
N VAL A 277 -41.89 1.15 -4.55
CA VAL A 277 -41.37 2.47 -4.09
C VAL A 277 -42.42 3.16 -3.23
N GLU A 278 -43.68 3.29 -3.71
CA GLU A 278 -44.76 3.88 -2.94
C GLU A 278 -44.94 3.22 -1.56
N LYS A 279 -44.89 1.90 -1.50
CA LYS A 279 -44.99 1.17 -0.22
C LYS A 279 -43.80 1.46 0.72
N VAL A 280 -42.60 1.56 0.18
CA VAL A 280 -41.39 1.87 0.99
C VAL A 280 -41.50 3.30 1.54
N GLU A 281 -41.94 4.24 0.71
CA GLU A 281 -42.20 5.64 1.10
C GLU A 281 -43.21 5.74 2.23
N ASP A 282 -44.34 5.03 2.09
CA ASP A 282 -45.37 4.96 3.12
C ASP A 282 -44.82 4.37 4.43
N LEU A 283 -44.06 3.29 4.36
CA LEU A 283 -43.51 2.61 5.54
C LEU A 283 -42.43 3.41 6.26
N LEU A 284 -41.69 4.23 5.53
CA LEU A 284 -40.67 5.13 6.08
C LEU A 284 -41.25 6.48 6.49
N GLY A 285 -42.41 6.86 6.01
CA GLY A 285 -43.05 8.15 6.25
C GLY A 285 -42.34 9.29 5.50
N ILE A 286 -41.84 9.02 4.30
CA ILE A 286 -41.16 9.98 3.43
C ILE A 286 -41.97 10.23 2.16
N ASP A 287 -41.92 11.45 1.61
CA ASP A 287 -42.66 11.83 0.43
C ASP A 287 -42.12 11.25 -0.89
N ASN A 288 -40.77 11.11 -1.01
CA ASN A 288 -40.15 10.60 -2.22
C ASN A 288 -38.74 10.07 -1.89
N LEU A 289 -38.52 8.78 -2.22
CA LEU A 289 -37.27 8.05 -1.97
C LEU A 289 -36.12 8.56 -2.84
N TYR A 290 -36.38 9.15 -4.01
CA TYR A 290 -35.36 9.62 -4.96
C TYR A 290 -35.01 11.10 -4.79
N LYS A 291 -35.51 11.78 -3.78
CA LYS A 291 -35.03 13.12 -3.42
C LYS A 291 -33.56 13.06 -3.01
N PRO A 292 -32.72 14.09 -3.27
CA PRO A 292 -31.32 14.12 -2.89
C PRO A 292 -31.07 13.77 -1.42
N GLU A 293 -31.97 14.13 -0.52
CA GLU A 293 -31.92 13.87 0.93
C GLU A 293 -32.11 12.38 1.27
N HIS A 294 -32.80 11.60 0.41
CA HIS A 294 -33.16 10.21 0.64
C HIS A 294 -32.47 9.23 -0.31
N THR A 295 -31.73 9.71 -1.31
CA THR A 295 -31.08 8.86 -2.34
C THR A 295 -30.19 7.78 -1.73
N HIS A 296 -29.53 8.05 -0.60
CA HIS A 296 -28.73 7.08 0.12
C HIS A 296 -29.53 5.86 0.62
N LEU A 297 -30.84 6.03 0.88
CA LEU A 297 -31.73 4.95 1.33
C LEU A 297 -31.99 3.91 0.24
N VAL A 298 -31.88 4.28 -1.03
CA VAL A 298 -32.07 3.38 -2.19
C VAL A 298 -31.06 2.22 -2.16
N GLN A 299 -29.82 2.50 -1.75
CA GLN A 299 -28.78 1.48 -1.62
C GLN A 299 -29.14 0.45 -0.53
N PHE A 300 -29.56 0.90 0.66
CA PHE A 300 -29.98 0.01 1.73
C PHE A 300 -31.16 -0.87 1.32
N LEU A 301 -32.14 -0.31 0.60
CA LEU A 301 -33.26 -1.04 0.06
C LEU A 301 -32.81 -2.12 -0.94
N ASN A 302 -31.97 -1.75 -1.90
CA ASN A 302 -31.44 -2.68 -2.91
C ASN A 302 -30.62 -3.80 -2.25
N ASN A 303 -29.77 -3.48 -1.28
CA ASN A 303 -28.98 -4.48 -0.57
C ASN A 303 -29.85 -5.42 0.25
N ALA A 304 -30.88 -4.91 0.92
CA ALA A 304 -31.83 -5.74 1.67
C ALA A 304 -32.63 -6.67 0.76
N LEU A 305 -33.05 -6.19 -0.42
CA LEU A 305 -33.72 -7.01 -1.44
C LEU A 305 -32.80 -8.09 -2.02
N LYS A 306 -31.56 -7.74 -2.38
CA LYS A 306 -30.54 -8.69 -2.84
C LYS A 306 -30.22 -9.72 -1.76
N ALA A 307 -30.03 -9.31 -0.52
CA ALA A 307 -29.78 -10.20 0.61
C ALA A 307 -30.93 -11.22 0.81
N LYS A 308 -32.18 -10.79 0.62
CA LYS A 308 -33.37 -11.66 0.72
C LYS A 308 -33.42 -12.68 -0.41
N GLU A 309 -33.20 -12.27 -1.66
CA GLU A 309 -33.54 -13.06 -2.84
C GLU A 309 -32.33 -13.83 -3.40
N LEU A 310 -31.13 -13.22 -3.40
CA LEU A 310 -29.96 -13.71 -4.12
C LEU A 310 -28.91 -14.38 -3.21
N PHE A 311 -28.95 -14.15 -1.89
CA PHE A 311 -28.03 -14.75 -0.94
C PHE A 311 -28.78 -15.73 -0.03
N LYS A 312 -28.44 -17.01 -0.13
CA LYS A 312 -29.12 -18.11 0.59
C LYS A 312 -28.23 -18.65 1.69
N LYS A 313 -28.80 -18.75 2.90
CA LYS A 313 -28.13 -19.39 4.03
C LYS A 313 -27.79 -20.85 3.69
N ASP A 314 -26.69 -21.33 4.23
CA ASP A 314 -26.12 -22.67 4.03
C ASP A 314 -25.67 -22.97 2.58
N LYS A 315 -25.69 -21.95 1.71
CA LYS A 315 -25.16 -22.02 0.36
C LYS A 315 -24.13 -20.94 0.12
N ASP A 316 -24.53 -19.66 0.19
CA ASP A 316 -23.66 -18.52 -0.05
C ASP A 316 -22.96 -18.05 1.24
N TYR A 317 -23.56 -18.31 2.39
CA TYR A 317 -23.02 -18.00 3.72
C TYR A 317 -23.59 -18.93 4.79
N ILE A 318 -22.89 -19.00 5.93
CA ILE A 318 -23.35 -19.67 7.15
C ILE A 318 -23.37 -18.69 8.33
N VAL A 319 -24.13 -19.03 9.38
CA VAL A 319 -24.14 -18.26 10.64
C VAL A 319 -23.58 -19.15 11.73
N VAL A 320 -22.44 -18.77 12.29
CA VAL A 320 -21.73 -19.49 13.36
C VAL A 320 -21.39 -18.49 14.47
N ASP A 321 -21.69 -18.83 15.71
CA ASP A 321 -21.40 -18.00 16.90
C ASP A 321 -21.90 -16.55 16.83
N GLY A 322 -23.03 -16.33 16.09
CA GLY A 322 -23.61 -14.99 15.90
C GLY A 322 -22.90 -14.15 14.84
N GLU A 323 -22.05 -14.74 14.01
CA GLU A 323 -21.37 -14.09 12.89
C GLU A 323 -21.77 -14.72 11.55
N VAL A 324 -21.91 -13.89 10.51
CA VAL A 324 -22.09 -14.34 9.13
C VAL A 324 -20.71 -14.64 8.55
N LEU A 325 -20.52 -15.84 8.01
CA LEU A 325 -19.30 -16.28 7.36
C LEU A 325 -19.60 -16.66 5.90
N ILE A 326 -18.80 -16.16 4.97
CA ILE A 326 -18.96 -16.45 3.54
C ILE A 326 -18.59 -17.90 3.25
N VAL A 327 -19.36 -18.56 2.38
CA VAL A 327 -19.03 -19.87 1.80
C VAL A 327 -18.60 -19.66 0.35
N ASP A 328 -17.43 -20.12 0.00
CA ASP A 328 -16.92 -20.07 -1.37
C ASP A 328 -17.76 -20.97 -2.30
N GLU A 329 -18.28 -20.40 -3.37
CA GLU A 329 -19.22 -21.08 -4.28
C GLU A 329 -18.59 -22.30 -5.00
N PHE A 330 -17.26 -22.27 -5.22
CA PHE A 330 -16.56 -23.30 -5.98
C PHE A 330 -16.01 -24.41 -5.07
N THR A 331 -15.52 -24.05 -3.89
CA THR A 331 -14.85 -25.00 -3.00
C THR A 331 -15.73 -25.48 -1.84
N GLY A 332 -16.84 -24.78 -1.58
CA GLY A 332 -17.69 -25.02 -0.41
C GLY A 332 -17.02 -24.72 0.94
N ARG A 333 -15.85 -24.07 0.93
CA ARG A 333 -15.09 -23.74 2.14
C ARG A 333 -15.55 -22.42 2.75
N VAL A 334 -15.49 -22.35 4.07
CA VAL A 334 -15.78 -21.12 4.81
C VAL A 334 -14.58 -20.18 4.71
N LEU A 335 -14.82 -18.96 4.23
CA LEU A 335 -13.83 -17.92 4.09
C LEU A 335 -13.80 -17.06 5.36
N HIS A 336 -12.91 -17.39 6.29
CA HIS A 336 -12.73 -16.61 7.52
C HIS A 336 -12.12 -15.23 7.24
N GLY A 337 -12.67 -14.20 7.87
CA GLY A 337 -12.15 -12.83 7.77
C GLY A 337 -12.58 -12.07 6.50
N ARG A 338 -13.23 -12.72 5.53
CA ARG A 338 -13.79 -12.05 4.35
C ARG A 338 -15.23 -11.59 4.61
N ARG A 339 -15.58 -10.46 4.01
CA ARG A 339 -16.94 -9.88 4.05
C ARG A 339 -17.38 -9.56 2.62
N TYR A 340 -18.69 -9.61 2.37
CA TYR A 340 -19.24 -9.06 1.13
C TYR A 340 -19.11 -7.54 1.14
N ASN A 341 -18.80 -6.96 0.00
CA ASN A 341 -18.61 -5.51 -0.17
C ASN A 341 -19.95 -4.76 -0.26
N GLU A 342 -19.89 -3.43 -0.30
CA GLU A 342 -21.00 -2.53 -0.60
C GLU A 342 -22.20 -2.64 0.37
N GLY A 343 -21.94 -2.90 1.65
CA GLY A 343 -23.01 -3.05 2.64
C GLY A 343 -23.82 -4.35 2.54
N MET A 344 -23.47 -5.24 1.60
CA MET A 344 -24.19 -6.51 1.43
C MET A 344 -24.04 -7.42 2.65
N HIS A 345 -22.83 -7.45 3.27
CA HIS A 345 -22.61 -8.26 4.46
C HIS A 345 -23.49 -7.79 5.62
N GLN A 346 -23.60 -6.49 5.83
CA GLN A 346 -24.47 -5.87 6.84
C GLN A 346 -25.95 -6.12 6.56
N ALA A 347 -26.36 -6.10 5.28
CA ALA A 347 -27.71 -6.45 4.88
C ALA A 347 -28.04 -7.94 5.20
N ILE A 348 -27.06 -8.84 5.04
CA ILE A 348 -27.20 -10.25 5.42
C ILE A 348 -27.20 -10.40 6.94
N GLU A 349 -26.31 -9.70 7.67
CA GLU A 349 -26.31 -9.67 9.14
C GLU A 349 -27.67 -9.19 9.68
N ALA A 350 -28.24 -8.14 9.10
CA ALA A 350 -29.58 -7.63 9.44
C ALA A 350 -30.69 -8.65 9.13
N LYS A 351 -30.61 -9.31 7.96
CA LYS A 351 -31.56 -10.37 7.55
C LYS A 351 -31.55 -11.54 8.55
N GLU A 352 -30.37 -11.96 9.00
CA GLU A 352 -30.22 -13.07 9.96
C GLU A 352 -30.40 -12.63 11.42
N SER A 353 -30.68 -11.34 11.66
CA SER A 353 -30.86 -10.78 13.01
C SER A 353 -29.65 -11.00 13.92
N VAL A 354 -28.45 -11.07 13.36
CA VAL A 354 -27.20 -11.07 14.11
C VAL A 354 -26.70 -9.64 14.34
N LYS A 355 -25.70 -9.48 15.18
CA LYS A 355 -25.12 -8.15 15.43
C LYS A 355 -24.52 -7.60 14.14
N ILE A 356 -25.06 -6.50 13.67
CA ILE A 356 -24.50 -5.77 12.52
C ILE A 356 -23.19 -5.15 12.94
N LYS A 357 -22.11 -5.50 12.25
CA LYS A 357 -20.79 -4.87 12.45
C LYS A 357 -20.76 -3.58 11.62
N ASP A 358 -20.23 -2.51 12.22
CA ASP A 358 -20.12 -1.22 11.57
C ASP A 358 -19.37 -1.33 10.24
N GLU A 359 -19.79 -0.57 9.25
CA GLU A 359 -19.13 -0.45 7.97
C GLU A 359 -17.88 0.40 8.15
N ASN A 360 -16.76 -0.07 7.62
CA ASN A 360 -15.55 0.73 7.63
C ASN A 360 -15.65 1.79 6.53
N GLN A 361 -15.54 3.04 6.92
CA GLN A 361 -15.45 4.17 5.98
C GLN A 361 -14.01 4.44 5.61
N THR A 362 -13.73 4.69 4.33
CA THR A 362 -12.42 5.13 3.87
C THR A 362 -12.08 6.50 4.48
N LEU A 363 -10.99 6.56 5.24
CA LEU A 363 -10.49 7.80 5.86
C LEU A 363 -9.43 8.48 4.99
N ALA A 364 -8.56 7.69 4.40
CA ALA A 364 -7.51 8.16 3.50
C ALA A 364 -7.11 7.05 2.52
N THR A 365 -6.76 7.42 1.30
CA THR A 365 -6.33 6.49 0.25
C THR A 365 -5.29 7.12 -0.66
N ILE A 366 -4.37 6.30 -1.18
CA ILE A 366 -3.44 6.68 -2.25
C ILE A 366 -3.01 5.43 -3.02
N THR A 367 -2.85 5.54 -4.34
CA THR A 367 -2.23 4.46 -5.12
C THR A 367 -0.71 4.50 -4.96
N LEU A 368 -0.05 3.34 -5.04
CA LEU A 368 1.42 3.26 -5.01
C LEU A 368 2.04 4.14 -6.11
N GLN A 369 1.41 4.19 -7.30
CA GLN A 369 1.87 5.02 -8.39
C GLN A 369 1.94 6.50 -8.00
N ASN A 370 0.88 7.02 -7.37
CA ASN A 370 0.82 8.41 -6.97
C ASN A 370 1.69 8.68 -5.74
N TYR A 371 1.84 7.72 -4.84
CA TYR A 371 2.75 7.84 -3.71
C TYR A 371 4.21 7.99 -4.18
N PHE A 372 4.71 7.08 -5.01
CA PHE A 372 6.09 7.14 -5.47
C PHE A 372 6.40 8.32 -6.39
N ARG A 373 5.39 8.94 -7.00
CA ARG A 373 5.54 10.20 -7.73
C ARG A 373 5.74 11.43 -6.84
N LEU A 374 5.64 11.30 -5.52
CA LEU A 374 5.93 12.38 -4.57
C LEU A 374 7.42 12.64 -4.43
N TYR A 375 8.26 11.63 -4.67
CA TYR A 375 9.71 11.78 -4.56
C TYR A 375 10.27 12.71 -5.62
N THR A 376 11.16 13.60 -5.20
CA THR A 376 11.89 14.49 -6.12
C THR A 376 12.71 13.67 -7.11
N THR A 377 13.39 12.63 -6.61
CA THR A 377 14.10 11.65 -7.43
C THR A 377 13.71 10.24 -6.99
N LEU A 378 13.11 9.52 -7.92
CA LEU A 378 12.79 8.09 -7.77
C LEU A 378 13.77 7.28 -8.57
N SER A 379 14.26 6.19 -8.00
CA SER A 379 15.09 5.21 -8.69
C SER A 379 14.72 3.79 -8.24
N GLY A 380 15.19 2.79 -8.94
CA GLY A 380 14.90 1.42 -8.55
C GLY A 380 15.87 0.41 -9.15
N MET A 381 15.87 -0.78 -8.59
CA MET A 381 16.70 -1.88 -9.04
C MET A 381 15.93 -3.19 -9.05
N THR A 382 16.19 -4.02 -10.04
CA THR A 382 15.64 -5.37 -10.19
C THR A 382 16.46 -6.16 -11.20
N GLY A 383 16.24 -7.46 -11.29
CA GLY A 383 16.83 -8.30 -12.32
C GLY A 383 16.02 -8.42 -13.63
N THR A 384 14.85 -7.80 -13.71
CA THR A 384 13.83 -8.13 -14.73
C THR A 384 12.94 -6.95 -15.15
N ALA A 385 13.48 -5.73 -15.28
CA ALA A 385 12.71 -4.54 -15.62
C ALA A 385 12.48 -4.33 -17.13
N ALA A 386 13.36 -4.86 -17.99
CA ALA A 386 13.33 -4.55 -19.43
C ALA A 386 12.03 -4.96 -20.12
N THR A 387 11.33 -5.97 -19.63
CA THR A 387 10.02 -6.39 -20.17
C THR A 387 8.93 -5.34 -19.97
N GLU A 388 9.04 -4.56 -18.90
CA GLU A 388 8.06 -3.54 -18.46
C GLU A 388 8.58 -2.11 -18.65
N ALA A 389 9.68 -1.92 -19.40
CA ALA A 389 10.34 -0.60 -19.57
C ALA A 389 9.39 0.49 -20.07
N ASN A 390 8.44 0.12 -20.93
CA ASN A 390 7.43 1.04 -21.45
C ASN A 390 6.48 1.53 -20.34
N GLU A 391 6.04 0.65 -19.45
CA GLU A 391 5.18 0.99 -18.32
C GLU A 391 5.92 1.88 -17.30
N PHE A 392 7.16 1.53 -16.94
CA PHE A 392 8.00 2.37 -16.08
C PHE A 392 8.17 3.78 -16.63
N HIS A 393 8.40 3.90 -17.93
CA HIS A 393 8.53 5.21 -18.57
C HIS A 393 7.23 6.00 -18.61
N GLN A 394 6.12 5.35 -18.99
CA GLN A 394 4.83 6.02 -19.10
C GLN A 394 4.30 6.46 -17.73
N THR A 395 4.36 5.59 -16.73
CA THR A 395 3.76 5.79 -15.42
C THR A 395 4.65 6.62 -14.49
N TYR A 396 5.93 6.29 -14.40
CA TYR A 396 6.84 6.87 -13.41
C TYR A 396 7.92 7.77 -14.00
N LYS A 397 8.02 7.88 -15.33
CA LYS A 397 9.09 8.58 -16.05
C LYS A 397 10.48 7.99 -15.83
N LEU A 398 10.57 6.74 -15.40
CA LEU A 398 11.81 6.04 -15.16
C LEU A 398 12.35 5.40 -16.43
N GLY A 399 13.64 5.62 -16.72
CA GLY A 399 14.37 4.88 -17.74
C GLY A 399 14.88 3.54 -17.17
N VAL A 400 14.87 2.49 -17.99
CA VAL A 400 15.45 1.19 -17.62
C VAL A 400 16.79 1.02 -18.31
N VAL A 401 17.85 0.82 -17.53
CA VAL A 401 19.22 0.64 -18.05
C VAL A 401 19.74 -0.74 -17.66
N PRO A 402 19.90 -1.66 -18.62
CA PRO A 402 20.51 -2.96 -18.36
C PRO A 402 22.01 -2.79 -18.04
N ILE A 403 22.41 -3.17 -16.83
CA ILE A 403 23.81 -3.14 -16.41
C ILE A 403 24.45 -4.50 -16.76
N PRO A 404 25.63 -4.53 -17.37
CA PRO A 404 26.31 -5.79 -17.70
C PRO A 404 26.67 -6.56 -16.41
N THR A 405 26.71 -7.88 -16.52
CA THR A 405 27.13 -8.74 -15.40
C THR A 405 28.65 -8.65 -15.18
N ASN A 406 29.08 -8.79 -13.92
CA ASN A 406 30.49 -8.80 -13.55
C ASN A 406 31.26 -9.96 -14.21
N ARG A 407 30.62 -11.14 -14.25
CA ARG A 407 31.15 -12.32 -14.96
C ARG A 407 30.13 -12.80 -15.99
N PRO A 408 30.58 -13.41 -17.12
CA PRO A 408 29.68 -13.98 -18.11
C PRO A 408 28.75 -15.05 -17.49
N MET A 409 27.47 -15.00 -17.82
CA MET A 409 26.51 -16.01 -17.38
C MET A 409 26.74 -17.32 -18.19
N VAL A 410 26.94 -18.42 -17.48
CA VAL A 410 27.20 -19.75 -18.06
C VAL A 410 26.05 -20.72 -17.82
N ARG A 411 24.94 -20.29 -17.19
CA ARG A 411 23.74 -21.12 -16.95
C ARG A 411 23.16 -21.65 -18.27
N LYS A 412 22.73 -22.92 -18.23
CA LYS A 412 22.06 -23.57 -19.36
C LYS A 412 20.55 -23.56 -19.15
N ASP A 413 19.84 -22.76 -19.92
CA ASP A 413 18.39 -22.75 -19.92
C ASP A 413 17.89 -23.80 -20.95
N GLN A 414 17.36 -24.93 -20.46
CA GLN A 414 16.85 -26.03 -21.26
C GLN A 414 15.47 -25.70 -21.85
N SER A 415 15.10 -26.38 -22.94
CA SER A 415 13.80 -26.24 -23.57
C SER A 415 12.68 -26.70 -22.62
N ASP A 416 11.52 -26.03 -22.72
CA ASP A 416 10.33 -26.43 -22.00
C ASP A 416 9.86 -27.81 -22.44
N VAL A 417 9.36 -28.59 -21.49
CA VAL A 417 8.77 -29.91 -21.69
C VAL A 417 7.28 -29.84 -21.40
N VAL A 418 6.45 -30.18 -22.40
CA VAL A 418 5.00 -30.04 -22.28
C VAL A 418 4.33 -31.41 -22.27
N TYR A 419 3.51 -31.65 -21.27
CA TYR A 419 2.70 -32.85 -21.10
C TYR A 419 1.23 -32.57 -21.39
N LYS A 420 0.47 -33.61 -21.70
CA LYS A 420 -0.96 -33.47 -21.92
C LYS A 420 -1.73 -33.19 -20.64
N THR A 421 -1.39 -33.87 -19.56
CA THR A 421 -2.07 -33.77 -18.27
C THR A 421 -1.16 -33.27 -17.15
N GLU A 422 -1.73 -32.65 -16.11
CA GLU A 422 -0.98 -32.25 -14.91
C GLU A 422 -0.36 -33.44 -14.19
N ASP A 423 -1.06 -34.58 -14.13
CA ASP A 423 -0.54 -35.77 -13.47
C ASP A 423 0.75 -36.29 -14.11
N ALA A 424 0.77 -36.39 -15.44
CA ALA A 424 1.97 -36.78 -16.19
C ALA A 424 3.12 -35.79 -15.97
N LYS A 425 2.83 -34.50 -15.99
CA LYS A 425 3.79 -33.42 -15.69
C LYS A 425 4.42 -33.58 -14.30
N PHE A 426 3.61 -33.72 -13.25
CA PHE A 426 4.11 -33.86 -11.89
C PHE A 426 4.91 -35.15 -11.69
N MET A 427 4.50 -36.26 -12.31
CA MET A 427 5.29 -37.50 -12.28
C MET A 427 6.67 -37.31 -12.92
N ALA A 428 6.75 -36.61 -14.05
CA ALA A 428 8.00 -36.30 -14.72
C ALA A 428 8.88 -35.37 -13.86
N CYS A 429 8.30 -34.33 -13.25
CA CYS A 429 9.01 -33.45 -12.29
C CYS A 429 9.63 -34.26 -11.14
N VAL A 430 8.86 -35.12 -10.51
CA VAL A 430 9.33 -35.94 -9.38
C VAL A 430 10.47 -36.88 -9.78
N ASN A 431 10.42 -37.48 -10.99
CA ASN A 431 11.46 -38.36 -11.47
C ASN A 431 12.76 -37.59 -11.76
N ASP A 432 12.69 -36.42 -12.40
CA ASP A 432 13.86 -35.58 -12.66
C ASP A 432 14.48 -35.05 -11.34
N ILE A 433 13.65 -34.57 -10.40
CA ILE A 433 14.12 -34.14 -9.09
C ILE A 433 14.84 -35.28 -8.35
N LYS A 434 14.31 -36.52 -8.42
CA LYS A 434 14.91 -37.66 -7.77
C LYS A 434 16.28 -38.01 -8.38
N GLU A 435 16.38 -38.00 -9.71
CA GLU A 435 17.64 -38.26 -10.42
C GLU A 435 18.73 -37.26 -10.02
N ARG A 436 18.37 -35.96 -9.98
CA ARG A 436 19.30 -34.90 -9.54
C ARG A 436 19.68 -35.02 -8.08
N TYR A 437 18.71 -35.33 -7.20
CA TYR A 437 18.94 -35.56 -5.79
C TYR A 437 19.92 -36.75 -5.53
N GLU A 438 19.75 -37.86 -6.24
CA GLU A 438 20.61 -39.03 -6.14
C GLU A 438 22.03 -38.74 -6.68
N ALA A 439 22.15 -37.84 -7.67
CA ALA A 439 23.43 -37.33 -8.15
C ALA A 439 24.11 -36.36 -7.17
N GLY A 440 23.36 -35.81 -6.18
CA GLY A 440 23.85 -34.82 -5.22
C GLY A 440 23.77 -33.38 -5.72
N GLN A 441 23.14 -33.13 -6.88
CA GLN A 441 22.92 -31.77 -7.41
C GLN A 441 21.82 -31.07 -6.62
N PRO A 442 22.00 -29.82 -6.14
CA PRO A 442 20.94 -29.07 -5.50
C PRO A 442 19.82 -28.70 -6.47
N VAL A 443 18.57 -28.78 -6.01
CA VAL A 443 17.36 -28.50 -6.82
C VAL A 443 16.48 -27.47 -6.15
N LEU A 444 16.13 -26.40 -6.86
CA LEU A 444 15.10 -25.46 -6.47
C LEU A 444 13.89 -25.65 -7.39
N VAL A 445 12.74 -25.95 -6.80
CA VAL A 445 11.49 -26.14 -7.53
C VAL A 445 10.58 -24.94 -7.32
N GLY A 446 10.19 -24.26 -8.41
CA GLY A 446 9.21 -23.18 -8.39
C GLY A 446 7.80 -23.68 -8.71
N THR A 447 6.82 -23.36 -7.87
CA THR A 447 5.40 -23.67 -8.06
C THR A 447 4.58 -22.38 -8.08
N THR A 448 3.42 -22.39 -8.73
CA THR A 448 2.54 -21.22 -8.85
C THR A 448 1.59 -21.04 -7.66
N SER A 449 1.36 -22.10 -6.87
CA SER A 449 0.45 -22.03 -5.73
C SER A 449 0.91 -22.92 -4.56
N VAL A 450 0.42 -22.60 -3.37
CA VAL A 450 0.66 -23.40 -2.15
C VAL A 450 0.13 -24.82 -2.34
N GLU A 451 -1.04 -24.99 -2.93
CA GLU A 451 -1.66 -26.30 -3.18
C GLU A 451 -0.77 -27.18 -4.06
N LYS A 452 -0.24 -26.63 -5.16
CA LYS A 452 0.66 -27.34 -6.07
C LYS A 452 1.98 -27.70 -5.39
N SER A 453 2.50 -26.84 -4.52
CA SER A 453 3.71 -27.15 -3.72
C SER A 453 3.48 -28.27 -2.72
N GLU A 454 2.34 -28.30 -2.04
CA GLU A 454 1.98 -29.37 -1.12
C GLU A 454 1.72 -30.70 -1.84
N ARG A 455 1.10 -30.65 -3.03
CA ARG A 455 0.92 -31.84 -3.89
C ARG A 455 2.27 -32.44 -4.27
N LEU A 456 3.18 -31.62 -4.77
CA LEU A 456 4.52 -32.03 -5.14
C LEU A 456 5.30 -32.59 -3.94
N SER A 457 5.21 -31.93 -2.79
CA SER A 457 5.83 -32.37 -1.53
C SER A 457 5.37 -33.78 -1.13
N ARG A 458 4.07 -34.07 -1.21
CA ARG A 458 3.53 -35.41 -0.94
C ARG A 458 4.13 -36.46 -1.88
N MET A 459 4.22 -36.16 -3.17
CA MET A 459 4.79 -37.08 -4.17
C MET A 459 6.28 -37.31 -3.95
N LEU A 460 7.06 -36.27 -3.60
CA LEU A 460 8.49 -36.38 -3.28
C LEU A 460 8.72 -37.25 -2.02
N LYS A 461 7.90 -37.08 -0.97
CA LYS A 461 7.93 -37.92 0.25
C LYS A 461 7.71 -39.39 -0.09
N HIS A 462 6.74 -39.70 -0.95
CA HIS A 462 6.48 -41.08 -1.40
C HIS A 462 7.67 -41.70 -2.15
N LYS A 463 8.46 -40.88 -2.85
CA LYS A 463 9.66 -41.31 -3.58
C LYS A 463 10.94 -41.29 -2.72
N GLY A 464 10.84 -40.93 -1.43
CA GLY A 464 11.97 -40.92 -0.50
C GLY A 464 12.95 -39.75 -0.68
N VAL A 465 12.55 -38.68 -1.37
CA VAL A 465 13.35 -37.48 -1.55
C VAL A 465 13.17 -36.56 -0.33
N ARG A 466 14.25 -36.27 0.39
CA ARG A 466 14.26 -35.26 1.46
C ARG A 466 14.19 -33.86 0.85
N HIS A 467 13.30 -33.02 1.35
CA HIS A 467 13.12 -31.66 0.83
C HIS A 467 12.53 -30.73 1.88
N GLU A 468 12.76 -29.45 1.70
CA GLU A 468 12.13 -28.35 2.45
C GLU A 468 11.05 -27.68 1.60
N VAL A 469 9.97 -27.19 2.24
CA VAL A 469 8.88 -26.49 1.56
C VAL A 469 8.75 -25.09 2.12
N LEU A 470 8.73 -24.10 1.24
CA LEU A 470 8.58 -22.69 1.53
C LEU A 470 7.23 -22.19 1.04
N ASN A 471 6.46 -21.53 1.90
CA ASN A 471 5.09 -21.12 1.61
C ASN A 471 4.74 -19.69 2.07
N ALA A 472 5.69 -18.80 2.12
CA ALA A 472 5.55 -17.35 2.41
C ALA A 472 4.82 -17.00 3.74
N LYS A 473 4.84 -17.89 4.74
CA LYS A 473 4.20 -17.64 6.05
C LYS A 473 5.17 -17.17 7.14
N ASN A 474 6.47 -17.34 6.94
CA ASN A 474 7.49 -16.97 7.92
C ASN A 474 8.81 -16.62 7.23
N HIS A 475 8.97 -15.35 6.89
CA HIS A 475 10.10 -14.85 6.11
C HIS A 475 11.49 -15.14 6.71
N ALA A 476 11.64 -15.07 8.04
CA ALA A 476 12.92 -15.33 8.69
C ALA A 476 13.33 -16.80 8.56
N ARG A 477 12.39 -17.74 8.73
CA ARG A 477 12.63 -19.17 8.55
C ARG A 477 12.93 -19.50 7.08
N GLU A 478 12.21 -18.86 6.17
CA GLU A 478 12.39 -19.04 4.73
C GLU A 478 13.77 -18.58 4.27
N ALA A 479 14.22 -17.42 4.74
CA ALA A 479 15.55 -16.92 4.45
C ALA A 479 16.64 -17.90 4.90
N ALA A 480 16.49 -18.54 6.07
CA ALA A 480 17.41 -19.54 6.56
C ALA A 480 17.46 -20.79 5.65
N ILE A 481 16.30 -21.26 5.19
CA ILE A 481 16.22 -22.42 4.29
C ILE A 481 16.81 -22.08 2.91
N ILE A 482 16.52 -20.89 2.38
CA ILE A 482 17.03 -20.44 1.08
C ILE A 482 18.56 -20.24 1.12
N ALA A 483 19.10 -19.71 2.21
CA ALA A 483 20.54 -19.56 2.39
C ALA A 483 21.29 -20.91 2.30
N GLU A 484 20.66 -22.00 2.68
CA GLU A 484 21.21 -23.36 2.62
C GLU A 484 20.75 -24.17 1.38
N ALA A 485 19.87 -23.58 0.52
CA ALA A 485 19.30 -24.28 -0.65
C ALA A 485 20.33 -24.63 -1.74
N GLY A 486 21.51 -23.99 -1.73
CA GLY A 486 22.63 -24.29 -2.63
C GLY A 486 23.55 -25.41 -2.19
N ARG A 487 23.26 -26.10 -1.09
CA ARG A 487 24.09 -27.22 -0.57
C ARG A 487 23.92 -28.48 -1.41
N LYS A 488 24.93 -29.35 -1.35
CA LYS A 488 24.93 -30.63 -2.05
C LYS A 488 23.70 -31.48 -1.67
N GLY A 489 22.90 -31.85 -2.70
CA GLY A 489 21.71 -32.67 -2.54
C GLY A 489 20.55 -31.99 -1.82
N ALA A 490 20.58 -30.67 -1.64
CA ALA A 490 19.43 -29.93 -1.12
C ALA A 490 18.30 -29.90 -2.15
N VAL A 491 17.07 -30.17 -1.72
CA VAL A 491 15.86 -30.02 -2.54
C VAL A 491 14.92 -29.03 -1.83
N THR A 492 14.61 -27.92 -2.49
CA THR A 492 13.75 -26.88 -1.94
C THR A 492 12.57 -26.67 -2.88
N VAL A 493 11.35 -26.80 -2.36
CA VAL A 493 10.11 -26.53 -3.08
C VAL A 493 9.59 -25.19 -2.60
N ALA A 494 9.49 -24.21 -3.48
CA ALA A 494 9.09 -22.84 -3.13
C ALA A 494 7.93 -22.36 -4.01
N THR A 495 7.01 -21.59 -3.44
CA THR A 495 6.10 -20.76 -4.23
C THR A 495 6.87 -19.55 -4.79
N ASN A 496 6.32 -18.89 -5.81
CA ASN A 496 7.01 -17.84 -6.58
C ASN A 496 7.73 -16.79 -5.76
N MET A 497 7.12 -16.35 -4.68
CA MET A 497 7.58 -15.22 -3.88
C MET A 497 8.46 -15.65 -2.70
N ALA A 498 8.44 -16.93 -2.34
CA ALA A 498 9.21 -17.43 -1.20
C ALA A 498 10.72 -17.26 -1.40
N GLY A 499 11.38 -16.68 -0.39
CA GLY A 499 12.80 -16.45 -0.37
C GLY A 499 13.30 -15.36 -1.33
N ARG A 500 12.44 -14.45 -1.79
CA ARG A 500 12.84 -13.28 -2.57
C ARG A 500 13.78 -12.38 -1.76
N GLY A 501 14.73 -11.73 -2.43
CA GLY A 501 15.72 -10.88 -1.76
C GLY A 501 16.82 -11.64 -0.99
N THR A 502 16.79 -12.99 -0.96
CA THR A 502 17.84 -13.81 -0.35
C THR A 502 18.61 -14.55 -1.44
N ASP A 503 19.94 -14.47 -1.40
CA ASP A 503 20.80 -15.13 -2.36
C ASP A 503 21.00 -16.61 -2.05
N ILE A 504 20.94 -17.46 -3.10
CA ILE A 504 21.32 -18.87 -3.04
C ILE A 504 22.75 -18.97 -3.55
N MET A 505 23.66 -19.30 -2.64
CA MET A 505 25.08 -19.53 -2.95
C MET A 505 25.37 -21.02 -2.95
N LEU A 506 26.18 -21.48 -3.92
CA LEU A 506 26.57 -22.89 -3.98
C LEU A 506 27.43 -23.24 -2.75
N GLY A 507 27.06 -24.34 -2.08
CA GLY A 507 27.68 -24.77 -0.82
C GLY A 507 27.11 -24.09 0.42
N GLY A 508 26.16 -23.13 0.28
CA GLY A 508 25.53 -22.35 1.36
C GLY A 508 26.05 -20.92 1.45
N ASN A 509 25.39 -20.07 2.22
CA ASN A 509 25.73 -18.64 2.36
C ASN A 509 26.65 -18.41 3.58
N PRO A 510 27.94 -18.04 3.39
CA PRO A 510 28.89 -17.85 4.49
C PRO A 510 28.54 -16.64 5.38
N GLU A 511 28.01 -15.57 4.82
CA GLU A 511 27.64 -14.37 5.57
C GLU A 511 26.46 -14.65 6.51
N PHE A 512 25.45 -15.36 6.00
CA PHE A 512 24.32 -15.80 6.82
C PHE A 512 24.78 -16.73 7.97
N ARG A 513 25.72 -17.64 7.71
CA ARG A 513 26.27 -18.52 8.73
C ARG A 513 27.07 -17.74 9.79
N ALA A 514 27.87 -16.76 9.37
CA ALA A 514 28.62 -15.91 10.28
C ALA A 514 27.70 -15.10 11.19
N ASP A 515 26.66 -14.44 10.61
CA ASP A 515 25.67 -13.70 11.37
C ASP A 515 24.92 -14.59 12.37
N LEU A 516 24.48 -15.77 11.94
CA LEU A 516 23.77 -16.72 12.80
C LEU A 516 24.68 -17.18 13.96
N GLU A 517 25.96 -17.45 13.71
CA GLU A 517 26.93 -17.81 14.73
C GLU A 517 27.08 -16.68 15.76
N LEU A 518 27.25 -15.44 15.31
CA LEU A 518 27.41 -14.27 16.21
C LEU A 518 26.15 -14.00 17.02
N ARG A 519 24.96 -14.04 16.39
CA ARG A 519 23.69 -13.91 17.12
C ARG A 519 23.48 -15.03 18.15
N SER A 520 23.93 -16.25 17.86
CA SER A 520 23.87 -17.35 18.83
C SER A 520 24.76 -17.11 20.06
N ARG A 521 25.80 -16.29 19.93
CA ARG A 521 26.67 -15.83 21.02
C ARG A 521 26.09 -14.60 21.75
N GLY A 522 24.93 -14.06 21.32
CA GLY A 522 24.30 -12.87 21.90
C GLY A 522 24.86 -11.55 21.34
N LEU A 523 25.57 -11.58 20.23
CA LEU A 523 26.08 -10.38 19.55
C LEU A 523 25.08 -9.94 18.47
N ASP A 524 24.77 -8.64 18.45
CA ASP A 524 23.82 -8.05 17.50
C ASP A 524 24.46 -6.83 16.81
N PRO A 525 24.28 -6.66 15.49
CA PRO A 525 24.92 -5.58 14.73
C PRO A 525 24.44 -4.17 15.07
N VAL A 526 23.36 -4.05 15.86
CA VAL A 526 22.81 -2.77 16.32
C VAL A 526 22.98 -2.59 17.82
N GLU A 527 22.54 -3.59 18.63
CA GLU A 527 22.55 -3.50 20.08
C GLU A 527 23.96 -3.63 20.67
N THR A 528 24.85 -4.44 20.05
CA THR A 528 26.24 -4.69 20.47
C THR A 528 27.21 -4.48 19.32
N ALA A 529 27.07 -3.39 18.59
CA ALA A 529 27.74 -3.13 17.32
C ALA A 529 29.28 -3.27 17.39
N GLU A 530 29.94 -2.71 18.43
CA GLU A 530 31.42 -2.77 18.55
C GLU A 530 31.94 -4.20 18.74
N GLU A 531 31.25 -5.01 19.53
CA GLU A 531 31.65 -6.40 19.82
C GLU A 531 31.35 -7.30 18.62
N TYR A 532 30.23 -7.06 17.97
CA TYR A 532 29.85 -7.75 16.73
C TYR A 532 30.88 -7.49 15.62
N GLU A 533 31.27 -6.22 15.38
CA GLU A 533 32.25 -5.85 14.36
C GLU A 533 33.62 -6.51 14.62
N LYS A 534 34.07 -6.54 15.87
CA LYS A 534 35.36 -7.19 16.23
C LYS A 534 35.36 -8.68 15.94
N ALA A 535 34.20 -9.36 16.10
CA ALA A 535 34.09 -10.80 15.89
C ALA A 535 33.71 -11.18 14.45
N TRP A 536 33.22 -10.24 13.63
CA TRP A 536 32.69 -10.50 12.30
C TRP A 536 33.71 -11.11 11.33
N ALA A 537 34.90 -10.52 11.25
CA ALA A 537 35.94 -10.96 10.30
C ALA A 537 36.34 -12.42 10.53
N GLU A 538 36.53 -12.82 11.78
CA GLU A 538 36.89 -14.21 12.15
C GLU A 538 35.73 -15.17 11.85
N ALA A 539 34.49 -14.82 12.19
CA ALA A 539 33.32 -15.64 11.94
C ALA A 539 33.10 -15.84 10.42
N LEU A 540 33.27 -14.77 9.65
CA LEU A 540 33.11 -14.82 8.19
C LEU A 540 34.18 -15.70 7.51
N GLU A 541 35.45 -15.56 7.88
CA GLU A 541 36.50 -16.41 7.30
C GLU A 541 36.28 -17.88 7.63
N LYS A 542 35.94 -18.20 8.86
CA LYS A 542 35.59 -19.57 9.26
C LYS A 542 34.40 -20.14 8.46
N ALA A 543 33.37 -19.31 8.22
CA ALA A 543 32.24 -19.71 7.40
C ALA A 543 32.62 -19.90 5.92
N LYS A 544 33.48 -19.05 5.34
CA LYS A 544 33.98 -19.16 3.97
C LYS A 544 34.79 -20.44 3.75
N GLU A 545 35.66 -20.79 4.69
CA GLU A 545 36.42 -22.05 4.61
C GLU A 545 35.52 -23.27 4.62
N ALA A 546 34.48 -23.27 5.47
CA ALA A 546 33.52 -24.38 5.56
C ALA A 546 32.68 -24.55 4.28
N VAL A 547 32.36 -23.45 3.59
CA VAL A 547 31.52 -23.45 2.36
C VAL A 547 32.37 -23.83 1.12
N LYS A 548 33.66 -23.51 1.08
CA LYS A 548 34.52 -23.61 -0.12
C LYS A 548 34.57 -25.01 -0.71
N ALA A 549 34.78 -26.02 0.09
CA ALA A 549 34.87 -27.40 -0.38
C ALA A 549 33.54 -27.89 -0.99
N GLU A 550 32.41 -27.58 -0.34
CA GLU A 550 31.09 -27.94 -0.81
C GLU A 550 30.71 -27.17 -2.10
N HIS A 551 31.14 -25.91 -2.23
CA HIS A 551 30.98 -25.10 -3.45
C HIS A 551 31.68 -25.76 -4.65
N GLU A 552 32.91 -26.24 -4.48
CA GLU A 552 33.67 -26.91 -5.56
C GLU A 552 32.97 -28.20 -6.01
N GLU A 553 32.45 -28.99 -5.05
CA GLU A 553 31.73 -30.23 -5.37
C GLU A 553 30.42 -29.93 -6.13
N VAL A 554 29.62 -28.98 -5.67
CA VAL A 554 28.35 -28.60 -6.31
C VAL A 554 28.58 -27.99 -7.69
N THR A 555 29.66 -27.20 -7.85
CA THR A 555 30.07 -26.65 -9.14
C THR A 555 30.40 -27.75 -10.14
N ALA A 556 31.12 -28.80 -9.71
CA ALA A 556 31.44 -29.97 -10.56
C ALA A 556 30.19 -30.76 -10.97
N LEU A 557 29.12 -30.74 -10.18
CA LEU A 557 27.81 -31.37 -10.47
C LEU A 557 26.92 -30.53 -11.41
N GLY A 558 27.37 -29.37 -11.83
CA GLY A 558 26.62 -28.48 -12.74
C GLY A 558 25.90 -27.33 -12.05
N GLY A 559 26.13 -27.11 -10.74
CA GLY A 559 25.53 -26.03 -9.96
C GLY A 559 24.07 -26.26 -9.59
N LEU A 560 23.35 -25.19 -9.25
CA LEU A 560 21.94 -25.25 -8.86
C LEU A 560 21.06 -25.55 -10.07
N TYR A 561 20.21 -26.55 -9.98
CA TYR A 561 19.16 -26.83 -10.95
C TYR A 561 17.84 -26.19 -10.53
N VAL A 562 17.25 -25.37 -11.41
CA VAL A 562 15.97 -24.72 -11.20
C VAL A 562 14.90 -25.39 -12.06
N LEU A 563 13.88 -25.92 -11.42
CA LEU A 563 12.74 -26.55 -12.07
C LEU A 563 11.48 -25.71 -11.85
N GLY A 564 10.88 -25.20 -12.94
CA GLY A 564 9.55 -24.58 -12.89
C GLY A 564 8.47 -25.61 -13.21
N THR A 565 7.42 -25.71 -12.41
CA THR A 565 6.31 -26.65 -12.62
C THR A 565 5.24 -26.08 -13.56
N GLU A 566 5.29 -24.76 -13.83
CA GLU A 566 4.41 -24.04 -14.73
C GLU A 566 5.06 -22.75 -15.20
N ARG A 567 4.52 -22.15 -16.27
CA ARG A 567 4.80 -20.77 -16.62
C ARG A 567 3.88 -19.83 -15.83
N HIS A 568 4.47 -18.75 -15.37
CA HIS A 568 3.74 -17.70 -14.68
C HIS A 568 3.00 -16.79 -15.65
N GLU A 569 2.09 -15.98 -15.14
CA GLU A 569 1.37 -14.97 -15.93
C GLU A 569 2.30 -13.96 -16.60
N SER A 570 3.44 -13.67 -15.98
CA SER A 570 4.46 -12.78 -16.52
C SER A 570 5.79 -13.50 -16.77
N ARG A 571 6.38 -13.25 -17.94
CA ARG A 571 7.74 -13.74 -18.30
C ARG A 571 8.80 -13.27 -17.31
N ARG A 572 8.57 -12.15 -16.68
CA ARG A 572 9.45 -11.56 -15.68
C ARG A 572 9.62 -12.50 -14.47
N ILE A 573 8.52 -13.05 -13.95
CA ILE A 573 8.54 -14.01 -12.83
C ILE A 573 9.29 -15.29 -13.21
N ASP A 574 9.10 -15.80 -14.45
CA ASP A 574 9.89 -16.93 -14.97
C ASP A 574 11.39 -16.62 -14.98
N ASN A 575 11.77 -15.40 -15.40
CA ASN A 575 13.17 -14.96 -15.42
C ASN A 575 13.74 -14.78 -14.01
N GLN A 576 12.94 -14.32 -13.04
CA GLN A 576 13.35 -14.26 -11.64
C GLN A 576 13.62 -15.66 -11.06
N LEU A 577 12.75 -16.62 -11.36
CA LEU A 577 12.95 -18.01 -10.95
C LEU A 577 14.23 -18.60 -11.57
N ARG A 578 14.43 -18.47 -12.89
CA ARG A 578 15.69 -18.88 -13.54
C ARG A 578 16.90 -18.17 -12.95
N GLY A 579 16.76 -16.88 -12.61
CA GLY A 579 17.83 -16.05 -12.04
C GLY A 579 18.30 -16.48 -10.65
N ARG A 580 17.62 -17.44 -10.02
CA ARG A 580 18.11 -18.05 -8.77
C ARG A 580 19.38 -18.88 -8.97
N SER A 581 19.66 -19.30 -10.18
CA SER A 581 20.81 -20.12 -10.59
C SER A 581 21.73 -19.40 -11.57
N GLY A 582 23.00 -19.81 -11.64
CA GLY A 582 23.99 -19.26 -12.58
C GLY A 582 24.47 -17.86 -12.20
N ARG A 583 24.77 -17.59 -10.92
CA ARG A 583 25.17 -16.30 -10.38
C ARG A 583 26.69 -16.15 -10.38
N GLN A 584 27.20 -14.93 -10.61
CA GLN A 584 28.63 -14.59 -10.59
C GLN A 584 29.55 -15.53 -11.39
N GLY A 585 29.02 -16.10 -12.50
CA GLY A 585 29.76 -17.02 -13.35
C GLY A 585 29.73 -18.48 -12.90
N ASP A 586 28.99 -18.83 -11.85
CA ASP A 586 28.76 -20.21 -11.45
C ASP A 586 27.90 -20.96 -12.50
N PRO A 587 28.14 -22.26 -12.65
CA PRO A 587 27.27 -23.08 -13.48
C PRO A 587 25.89 -23.22 -12.89
N GLY A 588 24.93 -23.58 -13.71
CA GLY A 588 23.56 -23.83 -13.32
C GLY A 588 22.72 -24.29 -14.50
N GLU A 589 21.55 -24.78 -14.19
CA GLU A 589 20.60 -25.23 -15.19
C GLU A 589 19.19 -24.79 -14.84
N SER A 590 18.33 -24.58 -15.86
CA SER A 590 16.91 -24.36 -15.63
C SER A 590 16.06 -25.12 -16.64
N ARG A 591 14.89 -25.60 -16.22
CA ARG A 591 13.90 -26.23 -17.06
C ARG A 591 12.48 -26.00 -16.57
N PHE A 592 11.52 -25.82 -17.49
CA PHE A 592 10.11 -25.73 -17.16
C PHE A 592 9.36 -26.97 -17.63
N TYR A 593 8.52 -27.50 -16.75
CA TYR A 593 7.61 -28.60 -17.00
C TYR A 593 6.20 -28.06 -17.07
N LEU A 594 5.52 -28.23 -18.15
CA LEU A 594 4.24 -27.61 -18.47
C LEU A 594 3.18 -28.65 -18.77
N SER A 595 1.91 -28.28 -18.57
CA SER A 595 0.77 -29.09 -18.98
C SER A 595 -0.20 -28.25 -19.81
N LEU A 596 -0.97 -28.89 -20.67
CA LEU A 596 -2.07 -28.23 -21.37
C LEU A 596 -3.24 -27.89 -20.43
N GLU A 597 -3.26 -28.50 -19.26
CA GLU A 597 -4.24 -28.24 -18.20
C GLU A 597 -3.84 -27.08 -17.29
N ASP A 598 -2.61 -26.56 -17.42
CA ASP A 598 -2.14 -25.41 -16.63
C ASP A 598 -3.03 -24.18 -16.89
N ASP A 599 -3.26 -23.37 -15.86
CA ASP A 599 -4.21 -22.24 -15.90
C ASP A 599 -3.95 -21.26 -17.03
N LEU A 600 -2.67 -20.91 -17.27
CA LEU A 600 -2.29 -20.05 -18.40
C LEU A 600 -2.71 -20.64 -19.77
N MET A 601 -2.60 -21.95 -19.92
CA MET A 601 -2.95 -22.64 -21.16
C MET A 601 -4.48 -22.72 -21.35
N ARG A 602 -5.21 -22.99 -20.28
CA ARG A 602 -6.68 -23.05 -20.28
C ARG A 602 -7.31 -21.70 -20.65
N LEU A 603 -6.78 -20.61 -20.13
CA LEU A 603 -7.37 -19.27 -20.29
C LEU A 603 -7.14 -18.70 -21.71
N PHE A 604 -6.00 -18.99 -22.33
CA PHE A 604 -5.58 -18.22 -23.51
C PHE A 604 -5.36 -19.01 -24.80
N ASN A 605 -5.28 -20.36 -24.81
CA ASN A 605 -4.97 -21.09 -26.04
C ASN A 605 -5.46 -22.53 -26.13
N SER A 606 -6.34 -23.01 -25.25
CA SER A 606 -6.75 -24.42 -25.16
C SER A 606 -7.19 -25.04 -26.49
N ALA A 607 -8.07 -24.38 -27.24
CA ALA A 607 -8.69 -24.98 -28.45
C ALA A 607 -7.71 -25.22 -29.60
N ARG A 608 -6.70 -24.35 -29.82
CA ARG A 608 -5.72 -24.52 -30.90
C ARG A 608 -4.68 -25.59 -30.55
N VAL A 609 -4.24 -25.63 -29.31
CA VAL A 609 -3.24 -26.59 -28.85
C VAL A 609 -3.86 -27.97 -28.73
N GLU A 610 -5.09 -28.09 -28.23
CA GLU A 610 -5.85 -29.32 -28.15
C GLU A 610 -6.14 -29.91 -29.51
N MET A 611 -6.45 -29.10 -30.53
CA MET A 611 -6.61 -29.54 -31.90
C MET A 611 -5.31 -30.13 -32.51
N ILE A 612 -4.18 -29.53 -32.20
CA ILE A 612 -2.85 -30.02 -32.65
C ILE A 612 -2.54 -31.36 -31.98
N MET A 613 -2.83 -31.47 -30.65
CA MET A 613 -2.57 -32.67 -29.87
C MET A 613 -3.43 -33.89 -30.31
N THR A 614 -4.70 -33.64 -30.57
CA THR A 614 -5.63 -34.67 -31.05
C THR A 614 -5.23 -35.18 -32.42
N ARG A 615 -4.68 -34.30 -33.27
CA ARG A 615 -4.15 -34.69 -34.60
C ARG A 615 -2.86 -35.49 -34.51
N LEU A 616 -2.02 -35.28 -33.50
CA LEU A 616 -0.70 -35.94 -33.39
C LEU A 616 -0.77 -37.28 -32.64
N ASN A 617 -1.90 -37.62 -32.02
CA ASN A 617 -2.14 -38.88 -31.29
C ASN A 617 -1.02 -39.25 -30.28
N ILE A 618 -0.47 -38.26 -29.57
CA ILE A 618 0.66 -38.39 -28.64
C ILE A 618 0.18 -39.06 -27.31
N PRO A 619 0.88 -40.10 -26.83
CA PRO A 619 0.60 -40.70 -25.53
C PRO A 619 0.70 -39.68 -24.36
N GLU A 620 -0.05 -39.90 -23.29
CA GLU A 620 -0.11 -38.95 -22.16
C GLU A 620 1.22 -38.80 -21.40
N ASP A 621 2.01 -39.84 -21.37
CA ASP A 621 3.30 -39.93 -20.69
C ASP A 621 4.50 -39.41 -21.51
N GLN A 622 4.30 -39.11 -22.80
CA GLN A 622 5.37 -38.61 -23.65
C GLN A 622 5.42 -37.08 -23.68
N PRO A 623 6.62 -36.51 -23.45
CA PRO A 623 6.79 -35.07 -23.51
C PRO A 623 6.78 -34.57 -24.95
N ILE A 624 6.29 -33.35 -25.13
CA ILE A 624 6.27 -32.64 -26.41
C ILE A 624 7.30 -31.52 -26.31
N GLU A 625 8.32 -31.61 -27.11
CA GLU A 625 9.26 -30.54 -27.35
C GLU A 625 8.94 -29.89 -28.71
N SER A 626 8.13 -28.84 -28.72
CA SER A 626 7.72 -28.18 -29.97
C SER A 626 7.88 -26.66 -29.84
N GLY A 627 8.65 -26.08 -30.73
CA GLY A 627 8.80 -24.64 -30.83
C GLY A 627 7.50 -23.89 -31.14
N ILE A 628 6.47 -24.57 -31.64
CA ILE A 628 5.14 -23.99 -31.85
C ILE A 628 4.43 -23.80 -30.52
N VAL A 629 4.51 -24.78 -29.64
CA VAL A 629 3.91 -24.72 -28.31
C VAL A 629 4.58 -23.63 -27.45
N SER A 630 5.92 -23.57 -27.46
CA SER A 630 6.66 -22.50 -26.76
C SER A 630 6.29 -21.09 -27.26
N LYS A 631 6.07 -20.92 -28.59
CA LYS A 631 5.58 -19.64 -29.12
C LYS A 631 4.14 -19.33 -28.72
N ALA A 632 3.27 -20.34 -28.64
CA ALA A 632 1.90 -20.16 -28.18
C ALA A 632 1.86 -19.71 -26.71
N ILE A 633 2.68 -20.32 -25.83
CA ILE A 633 2.82 -19.95 -24.43
C ILE A 633 3.33 -18.50 -24.29
N ALA A 634 4.39 -18.16 -25.03
CA ALA A 634 4.93 -16.79 -25.01
C ALA A 634 3.89 -15.75 -25.47
N SER A 635 3.03 -16.10 -26.43
CA SER A 635 1.93 -15.23 -26.88
C SER A 635 0.85 -15.09 -25.81
N ALA A 636 0.52 -16.16 -25.11
CA ALA A 636 -0.44 -16.14 -23.99
C ALA A 636 0.07 -15.23 -22.86
N GLN A 637 1.32 -15.42 -22.42
CA GLN A 637 1.92 -14.56 -21.40
C GLN A 637 1.89 -13.08 -21.81
N HIS A 638 2.23 -12.77 -23.05
CA HIS A 638 2.18 -11.39 -23.55
C HIS A 638 0.77 -10.79 -23.53
N GLN A 639 -0.26 -11.57 -23.82
CA GLN A 639 -1.66 -11.12 -23.74
C GLN A 639 -2.06 -10.83 -22.29
N VAL A 640 -1.67 -11.68 -21.33
CA VAL A 640 -1.91 -11.46 -19.90
C VAL A 640 -1.19 -10.21 -19.40
N GLU A 641 0.09 -10.07 -19.74
CA GLU A 641 0.89 -8.88 -19.41
C GLU A 641 0.21 -7.59 -19.90
N GLN A 642 -0.28 -7.59 -21.15
CA GLN A 642 -1.01 -6.44 -21.72
C GLN A 642 -2.33 -6.17 -21.00
N GLN A 643 -3.10 -7.21 -20.71
CA GLN A 643 -4.36 -7.06 -19.98
C GLN A 643 -4.12 -6.46 -18.57
N ASN A 644 -3.14 -6.98 -17.86
CA ASN A 644 -2.76 -6.47 -16.54
C ASN A 644 -2.27 -5.00 -16.62
N PHE A 645 -1.51 -4.65 -17.65
CA PHE A 645 -1.11 -3.26 -17.89
C PHE A 645 -2.31 -2.33 -18.10
N GLU A 646 -3.29 -2.72 -18.92
CA GLU A 646 -4.49 -1.89 -19.14
C GLU A 646 -5.34 -1.76 -17.85
N ILE A 647 -5.39 -2.80 -17.00
CA ILE A 647 -6.05 -2.73 -15.68
C ILE A 647 -5.34 -1.68 -14.81
N ARG A 648 -4.02 -1.77 -14.63
CA ARG A 648 -3.26 -0.80 -13.83
C ARG A 648 -3.38 0.62 -14.35
N LYS A 649 -3.35 0.78 -15.66
CA LYS A 649 -3.52 2.08 -16.33
C LYS A 649 -4.91 2.67 -16.11
N ASN A 650 -5.95 1.85 -16.10
CA ASN A 650 -7.30 2.31 -15.79
C ASN A 650 -7.43 2.72 -14.32
N VAL A 651 -6.94 1.91 -13.39
CA VAL A 651 -6.89 2.29 -11.96
C VAL A 651 -6.22 3.65 -11.79
N LEU A 652 -5.06 3.85 -12.43
CA LEU A 652 -4.33 5.11 -12.34
C LEU A 652 -5.12 6.29 -12.93
N LYS A 653 -5.82 6.10 -14.06
CA LYS A 653 -6.61 7.18 -14.68
C LYS A 653 -7.74 7.70 -13.78
N TYR A 654 -8.42 6.79 -13.09
CA TYR A 654 -9.45 7.16 -12.13
C TYR A 654 -8.84 7.80 -10.88
N ASP A 655 -7.78 7.23 -10.32
CA ASP A 655 -7.11 7.82 -9.16
C ASP A 655 -6.41 9.15 -9.46
N GLU A 656 -6.05 9.44 -10.71
CA GLU A 656 -5.47 10.75 -11.09
C GLU A 656 -6.45 11.92 -10.86
N VAL A 657 -7.76 11.67 -10.96
CA VAL A 657 -8.79 12.65 -10.63
C VAL A 657 -8.73 12.93 -9.13
N MET A 658 -8.79 11.87 -8.33
CA MET A 658 -8.68 11.94 -6.87
C MET A 658 -7.34 12.56 -6.43
N ASN A 659 -6.27 12.23 -7.10
CA ASN A 659 -4.93 12.71 -6.75
C ASN A 659 -4.78 14.24 -6.94
N ARG A 660 -5.42 14.82 -7.95
CA ARG A 660 -5.45 16.28 -8.12
C ARG A 660 -6.21 16.96 -6.98
N GLN A 661 -7.34 16.42 -6.60
CA GLN A 661 -8.16 16.90 -5.48
C GLN A 661 -7.41 16.73 -4.15
N ARG A 662 -6.81 15.56 -3.91
CA ARG A 662 -5.99 15.25 -2.74
C ARG A 662 -4.86 16.23 -2.54
N LYS A 663 -4.13 16.58 -3.61
CA LYS A 663 -3.04 17.56 -3.54
C LYS A 663 -3.53 18.93 -3.07
N VAL A 664 -4.69 19.37 -3.52
CA VAL A 664 -5.26 20.66 -3.09
C VAL A 664 -5.61 20.61 -1.60
N ILE A 665 -6.34 19.59 -1.18
CA ILE A 665 -6.79 19.44 0.22
C ILE A 665 -5.62 19.26 1.17
N TYR A 666 -4.64 18.40 0.84
CA TYR A 666 -3.49 18.17 1.69
C TYR A 666 -2.55 19.38 1.78
N ALA A 667 -2.43 20.17 0.70
CA ALA A 667 -1.68 21.41 0.73
C ALA A 667 -2.36 22.48 1.63
N GLU A 668 -3.68 22.61 1.56
CA GLU A 668 -4.43 23.51 2.46
C GLU A 668 -4.31 23.06 3.91
N ARG A 669 -4.46 21.75 4.16
CA ARG A 669 -4.29 21.15 5.47
C ARG A 669 -2.91 21.40 6.08
N GLN A 670 -1.86 21.27 5.28
CA GLN A 670 -0.48 21.51 5.69
C GLN A 670 -0.26 22.95 6.11
N LYS A 671 -0.79 23.93 5.35
CA LYS A 671 -0.71 25.35 5.72
C LYS A 671 -1.34 25.63 7.08
N VAL A 672 -2.50 25.02 7.36
CA VAL A 672 -3.19 25.17 8.66
C VAL A 672 -2.35 24.57 9.79
N LEU A 673 -1.75 23.40 9.58
CA LEU A 673 -0.86 22.73 10.56
C LEU A 673 0.40 23.55 10.84
N GLU A 674 1.02 24.12 9.81
CA GLU A 674 2.23 24.97 9.93
C GLU A 674 1.99 26.30 10.65
N GLY A 675 0.75 26.55 11.07
CA GLY A 675 0.41 27.70 11.86
C GLY A 675 0.27 28.99 11.06
N ALA A 676 -0.10 28.87 9.76
CA ALA A 676 -0.45 30.04 8.95
C ALA A 676 -1.48 30.92 9.66
N ASP A 677 -1.36 32.25 9.52
CA ASP A 677 -2.41 33.16 9.96
C ASP A 677 -3.61 32.99 9.02
N LEU A 678 -4.69 32.40 9.57
CA LEU A 678 -5.89 32.08 8.84
C LEU A 678 -6.92 33.21 8.82
N HIS A 679 -6.64 34.34 9.50
CA HIS A 679 -7.58 35.44 9.64
C HIS A 679 -8.06 35.98 8.29
N ASP A 680 -7.14 36.26 7.37
CA ASP A 680 -7.47 36.73 6.03
C ASP A 680 -8.23 35.69 5.21
N GLN A 681 -7.88 34.41 5.40
CA GLN A 681 -8.57 33.30 4.74
C GLN A 681 -10.01 33.14 5.27
N VAL A 682 -10.22 33.28 6.57
CA VAL A 682 -11.56 33.25 7.18
C VAL A 682 -12.40 34.42 6.71
N ASN A 683 -11.82 35.62 6.63
CA ASN A 683 -12.51 36.78 6.08
C ASN A 683 -12.92 36.56 4.60
N THR A 684 -12.02 35.95 3.80
CA THR A 684 -12.34 35.54 2.42
C THR A 684 -13.48 34.49 2.39
N PHE A 685 -13.47 33.52 3.28
CA PHE A 685 -14.56 32.53 3.38
C PHE A 685 -15.89 33.19 3.71
N ILE A 686 -15.90 34.16 4.64
CA ILE A 686 -17.09 34.93 5.00
C ILE A 686 -17.63 35.67 3.78
N GLU A 687 -16.75 36.36 3.05
CA GLU A 687 -17.14 37.12 1.86
C GLU A 687 -17.70 36.22 0.75
N ASP A 688 -17.02 35.07 0.49
CA ASP A 688 -17.44 34.11 -0.54
C ASP A 688 -18.80 33.49 -0.21
N VAL A 689 -19.03 33.11 1.05
CA VAL A 689 -20.32 32.55 1.50
C VAL A 689 -21.44 33.53 1.34
N VAL A 690 -21.23 34.80 1.75
CA VAL A 690 -22.26 35.86 1.55
C VAL A 690 -22.54 36.06 0.08
N SER A 691 -21.50 36.17 -0.75
CA SER A 691 -21.66 36.33 -2.21
C SER A 691 -22.44 35.15 -2.82
N GLY A 692 -22.13 33.90 -2.36
CA GLY A 692 -22.83 32.71 -2.81
C GLY A 692 -24.33 32.71 -2.46
N TYR A 693 -24.68 33.11 -1.24
CA TYR A 693 -26.09 33.17 -0.77
C TYR A 693 -26.85 34.28 -1.50
N VAL A 694 -26.27 35.46 -1.60
CA VAL A 694 -26.89 36.57 -2.32
C VAL A 694 -27.11 36.20 -3.78
N LYS A 695 -26.04 35.69 -4.46
CA LYS A 695 -26.13 35.27 -5.85
C LYS A 695 -27.17 34.21 -6.08
N GLY A 696 -27.27 33.22 -5.16
CA GLY A 696 -28.27 32.15 -5.23
C GLY A 696 -29.71 32.71 -5.10
N ALA A 697 -29.93 33.70 -4.24
CA ALA A 697 -31.24 34.32 -4.02
C ALA A 697 -31.64 35.32 -5.10
N THR A 698 -30.66 35.90 -5.82
CA THR A 698 -30.87 36.95 -6.81
C THR A 698 -30.63 36.53 -8.27
N SER A 699 -30.37 35.23 -8.51
CA SER A 699 -30.02 34.69 -9.83
C SER A 699 -31.15 34.68 -10.84
N GLU A 700 -32.41 34.69 -10.38
CA GLU A 700 -33.60 34.66 -11.22
C GLU A 700 -34.58 35.80 -10.80
N GLY A 701 -35.24 36.39 -11.76
CA GLY A 701 -36.27 37.37 -11.52
C GLY A 701 -35.74 38.79 -11.25
N PHE A 702 -36.66 39.71 -10.98
CA PHE A 702 -36.40 41.10 -10.59
C PHE A 702 -36.44 41.23 -9.05
N ALA A 703 -35.91 42.31 -8.49
CA ALA A 703 -35.81 42.54 -7.05
C ALA A 703 -37.14 42.36 -6.29
N GLU A 704 -38.26 42.59 -6.94
CA GLU A 704 -39.62 42.36 -6.41
C GLU A 704 -39.98 40.88 -6.23
N GLU A 705 -39.33 40.01 -6.99
CA GLU A 705 -39.57 38.56 -7.00
C GLU A 705 -38.62 37.76 -6.06
N TRP A 706 -37.59 38.46 -5.52
CA TRP A 706 -36.62 37.81 -4.64
C TRP A 706 -37.20 37.48 -3.28
N ASP A 707 -37.06 36.24 -2.83
CA ASP A 707 -37.44 35.79 -1.49
C ASP A 707 -36.39 36.19 -0.44
N LEU A 708 -36.41 37.52 -0.10
CA LEU A 708 -35.49 38.09 0.89
C LEU A 708 -35.71 37.49 2.29
N ASP A 709 -36.94 37.07 2.63
CA ASP A 709 -37.22 36.48 3.93
C ASP A 709 -36.58 35.09 4.07
N LYS A 710 -36.55 34.31 2.99
CA LYS A 710 -35.83 33.04 2.93
C LYS A 710 -34.31 33.26 3.06
N LEU A 711 -33.78 34.27 2.34
CA LEU A 711 -32.36 34.63 2.42
C LEU A 711 -31.97 35.06 3.84
N TRP A 712 -32.78 35.89 4.51
CA TRP A 712 -32.52 36.31 5.90
C TRP A 712 -32.59 35.12 6.87
N ASN A 713 -33.46 34.17 6.66
CA ASN A 713 -33.52 32.98 7.47
C ASN A 713 -32.24 32.13 7.31
N ALA A 714 -31.68 32.07 6.11
CA ALA A 714 -30.40 31.39 5.86
C ALA A 714 -29.23 32.13 6.59
N PHE A 715 -29.20 33.46 6.52
CA PHE A 715 -28.18 34.24 7.26
C PHE A 715 -28.33 34.11 8.78
N ARG A 716 -29.54 34.05 9.34
CA ARG A 716 -29.76 33.82 10.77
C ARG A 716 -29.26 32.44 11.23
N GLN A 717 -29.23 31.45 10.35
CA GLN A 717 -28.64 30.16 10.64
C GLN A 717 -27.12 30.19 10.61
N LEU A 718 -26.55 31.08 9.78
CA LEU A 718 -25.10 31.20 9.62
C LEU A 718 -24.45 32.02 10.75
N TYR A 719 -25.00 33.20 11.07
CA TYR A 719 -24.47 34.11 12.08
C TYR A 719 -25.56 34.99 12.73
N PRO A 720 -25.29 35.66 13.84
CA PRO A 720 -26.25 36.57 14.49
C PRO A 720 -26.36 37.87 13.71
N ILE A 721 -27.13 37.85 12.58
CA ILE A 721 -27.34 39.02 11.72
C ILE A 721 -28.01 40.16 12.49
N SER A 722 -27.42 41.37 12.43
CA SER A 722 -27.99 42.58 13.02
C SER A 722 -28.75 43.43 12.01
N LEU A 723 -28.45 43.31 10.73
CA LEU A 723 -29.06 44.04 9.63
C LEU A 723 -30.54 43.62 9.42
N LYS A 724 -31.42 44.54 9.24
CA LYS A 724 -32.84 44.28 8.94
C LYS A 724 -33.16 44.61 7.48
N ILE A 725 -34.09 43.86 6.89
CA ILE A 725 -34.54 44.07 5.51
C ILE A 725 -35.13 45.47 5.35
N ASP A 726 -35.85 45.94 6.39
CA ASP A 726 -36.50 47.26 6.36
C ASP A 726 -35.49 48.39 6.33
N ASP A 727 -34.32 48.26 7.02
CA ASP A 727 -33.27 49.26 7.00
C ASP A 727 -32.63 49.38 5.59
N LEU A 728 -32.47 48.26 4.87
CA LEU A 728 -32.02 48.23 3.48
C LEU A 728 -33.04 48.81 2.53
N ALA A 729 -34.31 48.50 2.74
CA ALA A 729 -35.39 49.06 1.92
C ALA A 729 -35.47 50.58 2.07
N GLU A 730 -35.26 51.13 3.27
CA GLU A 730 -35.21 52.58 3.52
C GLU A 730 -34.02 53.22 2.80
N GLU A 731 -32.83 52.57 2.84
CA GLU A 731 -31.61 53.04 2.12
C GLU A 731 -31.78 53.00 0.60
N ALA A 732 -32.43 51.97 0.06
CA ALA A 732 -32.65 51.82 -1.37
C ALA A 732 -33.85 52.61 -1.95
N GLY A 733 -34.61 53.32 -1.09
CA GLY A 733 -35.81 54.03 -1.52
C GLY A 733 -37.05 53.14 -1.77
N GLY A 734 -37.06 51.93 -1.21
CA GLY A 734 -38.08 50.93 -1.31
C GLY A 734 -37.53 49.55 -1.55
N ARG A 735 -38.33 48.51 -1.32
CA ARG A 735 -37.88 47.11 -1.60
C ARG A 735 -37.52 46.89 -3.08
N GLU A 736 -38.16 47.61 -3.98
CA GLU A 736 -37.90 47.56 -5.42
C GLU A 736 -36.54 48.16 -5.80
N GLY A 737 -35.96 49.03 -4.96
CA GLY A 737 -34.65 49.64 -5.18
C GLY A 737 -33.46 48.83 -4.64
N ILE A 738 -33.71 47.70 -3.98
CA ILE A 738 -32.64 46.84 -3.48
C ILE A 738 -32.01 46.11 -4.67
N ASP A 739 -30.72 46.37 -4.94
CA ASP A 739 -29.97 45.61 -5.92
C ASP A 739 -29.06 44.57 -5.24
N ALA A 740 -28.59 43.57 -6.01
CA ALA A 740 -27.77 42.48 -5.50
C ALA A 740 -26.41 42.99 -4.94
N ALA A 741 -25.86 44.10 -5.52
CA ALA A 741 -24.59 44.64 -5.10
C ALA A 741 -24.68 45.34 -3.73
N LEU A 742 -25.73 46.13 -3.52
CA LEU A 742 -26.03 46.75 -2.22
C LEU A 742 -26.27 45.71 -1.15
N LEU A 743 -27.06 44.68 -1.48
CA LEU A 743 -27.36 43.59 -0.59
C LEU A 743 -26.08 42.86 -0.15
N GLU A 744 -25.22 42.53 -1.11
CA GLU A 744 -23.94 41.84 -0.85
C GLU A 744 -23.01 42.72 -0.01
N GLU A 745 -22.88 44.02 -0.33
CA GLU A 745 -21.99 44.96 0.39
C GLU A 745 -22.42 45.09 1.86
N ARG A 746 -23.73 45.29 2.09
CA ARG A 746 -24.25 45.53 3.44
C ARG A 746 -24.20 44.25 4.32
N VAL A 747 -24.53 43.09 3.77
CA VAL A 747 -24.41 41.84 4.51
C VAL A 747 -22.97 41.49 4.79
N LYS A 748 -22.03 41.70 3.85
CA LYS A 748 -20.60 41.51 4.11
C LYS A 748 -20.10 42.42 5.24
N ALA A 749 -20.50 43.68 5.23
CA ALA A 749 -20.11 44.61 6.30
C ALA A 749 -20.64 44.16 7.69
N ASP A 750 -21.91 43.70 7.76
CA ASP A 750 -22.54 43.24 9.01
C ASP A 750 -21.88 41.98 9.57
N ILE A 751 -21.66 40.93 8.74
CA ILE A 751 -21.03 39.69 9.19
C ILE A 751 -19.57 39.87 9.61
N LEU A 752 -18.80 40.70 8.89
CA LEU A 752 -17.43 41.06 9.27
C LEU A 752 -17.37 41.87 10.56
N ALA A 753 -18.35 42.77 10.81
CA ALA A 753 -18.48 43.46 12.08
C ALA A 753 -18.82 42.48 13.23
N ALA A 754 -19.75 41.56 12.99
CA ALA A 754 -20.07 40.52 13.95
C ALA A 754 -18.86 39.62 14.26
N TYR A 755 -18.00 39.27 13.27
CA TYR A 755 -16.81 38.50 13.46
C TYR A 755 -15.74 39.25 14.28
N ARG A 756 -15.49 40.52 13.99
CA ARG A 756 -14.61 41.38 14.80
C ARG A 756 -15.07 41.49 16.25
N LYS A 757 -16.38 41.60 16.49
CA LYS A 757 -16.92 41.59 17.83
C LYS A 757 -16.60 40.31 18.61
N ARG A 758 -16.64 39.14 17.92
CA ARG A 758 -16.22 37.87 18.55
C ARG A 758 -14.71 37.85 18.86
N GLU A 759 -13.89 38.48 18.01
CA GLU A 759 -12.46 38.62 18.25
C GLU A 759 -12.19 39.48 19.50
N GLU A 760 -12.96 40.54 19.69
CA GLU A 760 -12.90 41.40 20.88
C GLU A 760 -13.39 40.67 22.16
N GLU A 761 -14.41 39.79 22.02
CA GLU A 761 -14.93 39.00 23.15
C GLU A 761 -13.97 37.92 23.65
N PHE A 762 -13.35 37.19 22.79
CA PHE A 762 -12.52 36.02 23.13
C PHE A 762 -11.02 36.31 23.14
N GLY A 763 -10.59 37.38 22.50
CA GLY A 763 -9.20 37.69 22.25
C GLY A 763 -8.65 37.03 20.98
N ALA A 764 -7.76 37.72 20.30
CA ALA A 764 -7.23 37.28 19.00
C ALA A 764 -6.54 35.91 19.07
N GLU A 765 -5.76 35.61 20.08
CA GLU A 765 -5.04 34.35 20.23
C GLU A 765 -5.98 33.14 20.31
N VAL A 766 -7.02 33.25 21.16
CA VAL A 766 -8.03 32.18 21.32
C VAL A 766 -8.81 31.98 20.02
N LEU A 767 -9.12 33.07 19.30
CA LEU A 767 -9.85 32.95 18.04
C LEU A 767 -8.98 32.33 16.94
N ARG A 768 -7.68 32.66 16.86
CA ARG A 768 -6.73 32.01 15.91
C ARG A 768 -6.61 30.49 16.16
N ASP A 769 -6.58 30.07 17.42
CA ASP A 769 -6.58 28.64 17.76
C ASP A 769 -7.89 27.96 17.38
N ALA A 770 -9.03 28.64 17.61
CA ALA A 770 -10.34 28.16 17.18
C ALA A 770 -10.45 28.04 15.66
N GLU A 771 -9.96 29.02 14.90
CA GLU A 771 -9.94 28.99 13.43
C GLU A 771 -9.21 27.77 12.91
N ARG A 772 -8.00 27.49 13.43
CA ARG A 772 -7.22 26.31 13.05
C ARG A 772 -7.97 25.00 13.31
N ARG A 773 -8.49 24.83 14.52
CA ARG A 773 -9.21 23.61 14.91
C ARG A 773 -10.49 23.42 14.10
N VAL A 774 -11.28 24.48 13.92
CA VAL A 774 -12.53 24.40 13.16
C VAL A 774 -12.24 24.08 11.68
N ILE A 775 -11.29 24.77 11.07
CA ILE A 775 -10.98 24.54 9.65
C ILE A 775 -10.45 23.12 9.43
N LEU A 776 -9.56 22.61 10.31
CA LEU A 776 -9.06 21.23 10.22
C LEU A 776 -10.20 20.21 10.36
N ASP A 777 -11.08 20.38 11.36
CA ASP A 777 -12.21 19.47 11.58
C ASP A 777 -13.16 19.44 10.39
N VAL A 778 -13.54 20.62 9.90
CA VAL A 778 -14.45 20.75 8.76
C VAL A 778 -13.82 20.17 7.49
N LEU A 779 -12.54 20.47 7.23
CA LEU A 779 -11.80 19.98 6.07
C LEU A 779 -11.70 18.45 6.09
N ASP A 780 -11.31 17.87 7.22
CA ASP A 780 -11.16 16.41 7.37
C ASP A 780 -12.51 15.69 7.24
N ARG A 781 -13.58 16.26 7.81
CA ARG A 781 -14.92 15.69 7.69
C ARG A 781 -15.43 15.76 6.25
N LYS A 782 -15.34 16.93 5.61
CA LYS A 782 -15.82 17.11 4.23
C LYS A 782 -15.00 16.32 3.22
N TRP A 783 -13.71 16.18 3.45
CA TRP A 783 -12.87 15.34 2.63
C TRP A 783 -13.23 13.84 2.74
N ARG A 784 -13.52 13.33 3.93
CA ARG A 784 -13.99 11.95 4.12
C ARG A 784 -15.35 11.70 3.48
N GLU A 785 -16.29 12.64 3.62
CA GLU A 785 -17.58 12.58 2.93
C GLU A 785 -17.37 12.50 1.41
N HIS A 786 -16.51 13.34 0.88
CA HIS A 786 -16.19 13.38 -0.55
C HIS A 786 -15.50 12.12 -1.06
N LEU A 787 -14.58 11.52 -0.30
CA LEU A 787 -13.99 10.24 -0.66
C LEU A 787 -15.07 9.17 -0.84
N TYR A 788 -16.00 9.11 0.09
CA TYR A 788 -17.13 8.16 0.02
C TYR A 788 -18.02 8.41 -1.21
N GLU A 789 -18.36 9.67 -1.48
CA GLU A 789 -19.17 10.04 -2.64
C GLU A 789 -18.44 9.73 -3.97
N MET A 790 -17.15 9.94 -4.05
CA MET A 790 -16.35 9.61 -5.22
C MET A 790 -16.20 8.11 -5.46
N ASP A 791 -16.07 7.31 -4.39
CA ASP A 791 -16.08 5.85 -4.48
C ASP A 791 -17.43 5.38 -5.05
N TYR A 792 -18.54 5.94 -4.56
CA TYR A 792 -19.88 5.65 -5.07
C TYR A 792 -20.07 6.07 -6.54
N LEU A 793 -19.55 7.25 -6.92
CA LEU A 793 -19.58 7.70 -8.30
C LEU A 793 -18.79 6.73 -9.21
N GLN A 794 -17.63 6.25 -8.77
CA GLN A 794 -16.79 5.33 -9.52
C GLN A 794 -17.49 4.00 -9.79
N GLU A 795 -18.23 3.46 -8.81
CA GLU A 795 -19.00 2.21 -8.97
C GLU A 795 -20.10 2.35 -10.03
N GLY A 796 -20.82 3.47 -10.02
CA GLY A 796 -21.93 3.73 -10.94
C GLY A 796 -21.54 4.20 -12.33
N ILE A 797 -20.32 4.74 -12.51
CA ILE A 797 -19.96 5.47 -13.71
C ILE A 797 -19.88 4.60 -14.98
N ALA A 798 -19.58 3.31 -14.83
CA ALA A 798 -19.52 2.36 -15.95
C ALA A 798 -20.85 2.26 -16.71
N LEU A 799 -21.97 2.52 -16.04
CA LEU A 799 -23.31 2.52 -16.65
C LEU A 799 -23.51 3.65 -17.68
N ARG A 800 -22.70 4.73 -17.59
CA ARG A 800 -22.71 5.82 -18.58
C ARG A 800 -22.30 5.36 -19.99
N ALA A 801 -21.56 4.26 -20.09
CA ALA A 801 -21.19 3.65 -21.39
C ALA A 801 -22.41 3.22 -22.21
N TYR A 802 -23.50 2.81 -21.57
CA TYR A 802 -24.75 2.46 -22.28
C TYR A 802 -25.36 3.68 -22.99
N ALA A 803 -25.11 4.89 -22.51
CA ALA A 803 -25.52 6.14 -23.17
C ALA A 803 -24.47 6.64 -24.17
N GLN A 804 -23.52 5.83 -24.60
CA GLN A 804 -22.42 6.16 -25.54
C GLN A 804 -21.51 7.30 -25.04
N ARG A 805 -21.44 7.51 -23.74
CA ARG A 805 -20.53 8.46 -23.11
C ARG A 805 -19.28 7.75 -22.57
N ASP A 806 -18.12 8.42 -22.64
CA ASP A 806 -16.88 7.87 -22.06
C ASP A 806 -16.98 7.95 -20.52
N PRO A 807 -16.97 6.81 -19.80
CA PRO A 807 -17.11 6.79 -18.36
C PRO A 807 -16.05 7.63 -17.63
N LEU A 808 -14.81 7.69 -18.16
CA LEU A 808 -13.75 8.46 -17.53
C LEU A 808 -13.98 9.95 -17.64
N ILE A 809 -14.47 10.42 -18.79
CA ILE A 809 -14.77 11.86 -19.00
C ILE A 809 -15.92 12.27 -18.10
N GLU A 810 -16.97 11.44 -17.99
CA GLU A 810 -18.10 11.70 -17.09
C GLU A 810 -17.64 11.68 -15.61
N TYR A 811 -16.79 10.74 -15.22
CA TYR A 811 -16.22 10.72 -13.89
C TYR A 811 -15.39 11.97 -13.55
N GLN A 812 -14.60 12.46 -14.51
CA GLN A 812 -13.84 13.70 -14.33
C GLN A 812 -14.76 14.91 -14.16
N ARG A 813 -15.84 14.99 -14.94
CA ARG A 813 -16.78 16.11 -14.90
C ARG A 813 -17.61 16.10 -13.60
N GLU A 814 -18.29 15.00 -13.32
CA GLU A 814 -19.12 14.87 -12.12
C GLU A 814 -18.27 15.00 -10.86
N GLY A 815 -17.07 14.38 -10.83
CA GLY A 815 -16.13 14.49 -9.71
C GLY A 815 -15.58 15.91 -9.51
N TYR A 816 -15.45 16.73 -10.58
CA TYR A 816 -15.09 18.14 -10.46
C TYR A 816 -16.23 18.95 -9.83
N ASP A 817 -17.47 18.72 -10.27
CA ASP A 817 -18.64 19.42 -9.75
C ASP A 817 -18.83 19.09 -8.25
N MET A 818 -18.70 17.82 -7.86
CA MET A 818 -18.74 17.39 -6.47
C MET A 818 -17.63 18.01 -5.62
N PHE A 819 -16.41 18.07 -6.15
CA PHE A 819 -15.27 18.69 -5.46
C PHE A 819 -15.48 20.21 -5.27
N ALA A 820 -15.98 20.90 -6.27
CA ALA A 820 -16.31 22.32 -6.16
C ALA A 820 -17.39 22.55 -5.08
N ALA A 821 -18.45 21.74 -5.07
CA ALA A 821 -19.50 21.80 -4.03
C ALA A 821 -18.92 21.51 -2.62
N MET A 822 -18.01 20.55 -2.49
CA MET A 822 -17.32 20.27 -1.23
C MET A 822 -16.52 21.49 -0.74
N LEU A 823 -15.77 22.17 -1.62
CA LEU A 823 -14.98 23.37 -1.26
C LEU A 823 -15.88 24.51 -0.76
N GLU A 824 -17.01 24.74 -1.42
CA GLU A 824 -18.00 25.72 -0.93
C GLU A 824 -18.59 25.28 0.42
N GLY A 825 -18.89 24.01 0.59
CA GLY A 825 -19.35 23.44 1.86
C GLY A 825 -18.32 23.57 2.99
N ILE A 826 -17.02 23.52 2.70
CA ILE A 826 -15.95 23.78 3.68
C ILE A 826 -16.02 25.22 4.17
N LYS A 827 -16.15 26.20 3.26
CA LYS A 827 -16.25 27.61 3.61
C LYS A 827 -17.47 27.88 4.49
N GLU A 828 -18.65 27.43 4.05
CA GLU A 828 -19.92 27.61 4.75
C GLU A 828 -19.91 27.01 6.16
N ASN A 829 -19.49 25.74 6.28
CA ASN A 829 -19.43 25.07 7.57
C ASN A 829 -18.39 25.68 8.48
N SER A 830 -17.23 26.10 7.96
CA SER A 830 -16.20 26.78 8.77
C SER A 830 -16.74 28.08 9.37
N VAL A 831 -17.38 28.93 8.56
CA VAL A 831 -18.00 30.16 9.03
C VAL A 831 -19.07 29.88 10.09
N ASN A 832 -19.98 28.93 9.82
CA ASN A 832 -21.04 28.54 10.75
C ASN A 832 -20.49 28.07 12.11
N PHE A 833 -19.48 27.18 12.09
CA PHE A 833 -18.87 26.69 13.34
C PHE A 833 -18.10 27.77 14.09
N LEU A 834 -17.40 28.67 13.40
CA LEU A 834 -16.70 29.79 14.03
C LEU A 834 -17.65 30.74 14.76
N PHE A 835 -18.84 31.00 14.19
CA PHE A 835 -19.85 31.81 14.86
C PHE A 835 -20.55 31.11 16.04
N ARG A 836 -20.50 29.76 16.09
CA ARG A 836 -21.07 28.96 17.18
C ARG A 836 -20.02 28.49 18.20
N TYR A 837 -18.75 28.67 17.92
CA TYR A 837 -17.66 28.27 18.82
C TYR A 837 -17.77 29.00 20.17
N GLN A 838 -17.64 28.26 21.26
CA GLN A 838 -17.51 28.78 22.59
C GLN A 838 -16.22 28.23 23.19
N PRO A 839 -15.30 29.09 23.66
CA PRO A 839 -14.09 28.61 24.32
C PRO A 839 -14.44 27.79 25.55
N PRO A 840 -13.68 26.72 25.85
CA PRO A 840 -13.87 25.99 27.11
C PRO A 840 -13.73 26.94 28.30
N GLN A 841 -14.78 27.05 29.12
CA GLN A 841 -14.70 27.86 30.36
C GLN A 841 -13.60 27.27 31.24
N PRO A 842 -12.71 28.12 31.81
CA PRO A 842 -11.76 27.65 32.79
C PRO A 842 -12.55 27.01 33.94
N VAL A 843 -12.29 25.75 34.20
CA VAL A 843 -12.82 25.08 35.39
C VAL A 843 -12.22 25.85 36.54
N GLU A 844 -13.01 26.65 37.26
CA GLU A 844 -12.59 27.24 38.52
C GLU A 844 -12.19 26.07 39.43
N GLU A 845 -10.89 25.88 39.61
CA GLU A 845 -10.37 25.03 40.68
C GLU A 845 -10.89 25.62 42.00
N SER A 846 -12.00 25.09 42.49
CA SER A 846 -12.42 25.34 43.88
C SER A 846 -11.25 24.88 44.73
N PRO A 847 -10.71 25.75 45.61
CA PRO A 847 -9.60 25.40 46.49
C PRO A 847 -10.10 24.27 47.40
N ILE A 848 -9.75 23.05 47.10
CA ILE A 848 -9.91 21.92 48.03
C ILE A 848 -8.90 22.17 49.15
N SER A 849 -9.38 22.71 50.26
CA SER A 849 -8.60 22.81 51.51
C SER A 849 -8.30 21.40 52.00
N TYR A 850 -7.08 20.95 51.81
CA TYR A 850 -6.58 19.74 52.43
C TYR A 850 -6.41 19.98 53.93
N GLU A 851 -7.35 19.49 54.74
CA GLU A 851 -7.07 19.21 56.14
C GLU A 851 -6.11 18.02 56.24
N ALA A 852 -4.92 18.29 56.75
CA ALA A 852 -3.90 17.27 56.93
C ALA A 852 -4.38 16.24 57.98
N GLY A 853 -4.79 15.04 57.54
CA GLY A 853 -5.07 13.96 58.51
C GLY A 853 -6.02 12.85 58.06
N ALA A 854 -6.61 12.91 56.86
CA ALA A 854 -7.50 11.83 56.40
C ALA A 854 -6.84 10.91 55.38
N GLN A 855 -6.81 9.61 55.62
CA GLN A 855 -6.41 8.60 54.63
C GLN A 855 -7.36 8.67 53.41
N PRO A 856 -6.87 8.54 52.19
CA PRO A 856 -7.73 8.62 51.01
C PRO A 856 -8.71 7.45 50.98
N ASN A 857 -10.02 7.76 50.99
CA ASN A 857 -11.07 6.79 50.81
C ASN A 857 -10.97 6.14 49.42
N ALA A 858 -11.03 4.82 49.33
CA ALA A 858 -10.99 4.03 48.10
C ALA A 858 -12.03 4.48 47.04
N ALA A 859 -13.17 5.06 47.49
CA ALA A 859 -14.21 5.59 46.59
C ALA A 859 -13.77 6.83 45.77
N VAL A 860 -12.82 7.63 46.22
CA VAL A 860 -12.33 8.80 45.46
C VAL A 860 -11.32 8.37 44.41
N ALA A 861 -10.53 7.31 44.71
CA ALA A 861 -9.64 6.69 43.71
C ALA A 861 -10.43 5.99 42.62
N GLU A 862 -11.56 5.35 42.95
CA GLU A 862 -12.45 4.74 41.93
C GLU A 862 -13.17 5.81 41.07
N ALA A 863 -13.66 6.88 41.64
CA ALA A 863 -14.28 7.98 40.88
C ALA A 863 -13.28 8.67 39.94
N GLY A 864 -12.04 8.90 40.40
CA GLY A 864 -10.95 9.43 39.54
C GLY A 864 -10.58 8.50 38.40
N SER A 865 -10.60 7.18 38.62
CA SER A 865 -10.34 6.18 37.57
C SER A 865 -11.51 6.04 36.59
N ILE A 866 -12.75 6.21 37.03
CA ILE A 866 -13.95 6.19 36.17
C ILE A 866 -13.98 7.44 35.28
N ILE A 867 -13.63 8.61 35.79
CA ILE A 867 -13.55 9.85 35.01
C ILE A 867 -12.37 9.79 34.02
N ALA A 868 -11.21 9.30 34.45
CA ALA A 868 -10.06 9.10 33.54
C ALA A 868 -10.31 8.05 32.47
N ASN A 869 -11.10 7.00 32.75
CA ASN A 869 -11.54 6.02 31.77
C ASN A 869 -12.66 6.52 30.84
N ALA A 870 -13.54 7.41 31.35
CA ALA A 870 -14.59 8.03 30.52
C ALA A 870 -14.03 9.10 29.56
N LEU A 871 -12.89 9.73 29.94
CA LEU A 871 -12.16 10.67 29.06
C LEU A 871 -11.21 9.97 28.07
N ARG A 872 -10.87 8.69 28.28
CA ARG A 872 -10.28 7.86 27.24
C ARG A 872 -11.38 7.38 26.30
N ARG A 873 -11.71 8.21 25.32
CA ARG A 873 -12.45 7.70 24.15
C ARG A 873 -11.66 6.50 23.63
N PRO A 874 -12.27 5.30 23.49
CA PRO A 874 -11.58 4.20 22.80
C PRO A 874 -11.18 4.72 21.41
N GLN A 875 -9.88 4.68 21.12
CA GLN A 875 -9.41 5.05 19.78
C GLN A 875 -10.17 4.16 18.80
N PRO A 876 -10.77 4.73 17.76
CA PRO A 876 -11.50 3.95 16.77
C PRO A 876 -10.56 2.92 16.17
N GLN A 877 -11.01 1.69 16.07
CA GLN A 877 -10.25 0.60 15.46
C GLN A 877 -10.07 0.91 13.98
N MET A 878 -8.86 1.25 13.59
CA MET A 878 -8.53 1.48 12.18
C MET A 878 -8.09 0.18 11.52
N SER A 879 -8.50 -0.03 10.27
CA SER A 879 -8.00 -1.08 9.40
C SER A 879 -7.19 -0.47 8.26
N TYR A 880 -6.12 -1.16 7.90
CA TYR A 880 -5.19 -0.77 6.84
C TYR A 880 -5.27 -1.81 5.74
N SER A 881 -5.63 -1.41 4.54
CA SER A 881 -5.67 -2.28 3.37
C SER A 881 -4.63 -1.85 2.37
N GLY A 882 -3.85 -2.78 1.89
CA GLY A 882 -2.82 -2.53 0.89
C GLY A 882 -2.49 -3.81 0.10
N PRO A 883 -1.63 -3.72 -0.90
CA PRO A 883 -1.19 -4.89 -1.63
C PRO A 883 -0.34 -5.80 -0.74
N GLY A 884 -0.63 -7.10 -0.79
CA GLY A 884 0.21 -8.15 -0.24
C GLY A 884 1.33 -8.54 -1.21
N GLU A 885 2.34 -9.28 -0.73
CA GLU A 885 3.47 -9.76 -1.55
C GLU A 885 3.04 -10.64 -2.73
N ASP A 886 1.90 -11.28 -2.63
CA ASP A 886 1.27 -12.11 -3.67
C ASP A 886 0.40 -11.30 -4.65
N GLY A 887 0.30 -9.97 -4.47
CA GLY A 887 -0.54 -9.07 -5.27
C GLY A 887 -2.02 -9.09 -4.89
N GLU A 888 -2.42 -9.86 -3.87
CA GLU A 888 -3.76 -9.80 -3.28
C GLU A 888 -3.86 -8.68 -2.25
N VAL A 889 -5.10 -8.29 -1.91
CA VAL A 889 -5.34 -7.26 -0.88
C VAL A 889 -5.08 -7.84 0.51
N GLU A 890 -4.11 -7.31 1.23
CA GLU A 890 -3.87 -7.61 2.63
C GLU A 890 -4.57 -6.58 3.51
N VAL A 891 -5.33 -7.03 4.51
CA VAL A 891 -6.01 -6.16 5.49
C VAL A 891 -5.37 -6.38 6.85
N ARG A 892 -4.76 -5.33 7.41
CA ARG A 892 -4.17 -5.31 8.75
C ARG A 892 -5.04 -4.46 9.68
N ARG A 893 -5.31 -4.95 10.90
CA ARG A 893 -6.06 -4.21 11.93
C ARG A 893 -5.10 -3.65 12.97
N SER A 894 -5.46 -2.52 13.59
CA SER A 894 -4.62 -1.91 14.61
C SER A 894 -4.40 -2.85 15.82
N THR A 895 -3.21 -2.80 16.41
CA THR A 895 -2.70 -3.70 17.48
C THR A 895 -3.56 -3.81 18.74
N ALA A 896 -4.54 -2.93 18.95
CA ALA A 896 -5.46 -3.03 20.08
C ALA A 896 -6.31 -4.31 20.07
N GLU A 897 -6.66 -4.83 18.90
CA GLU A 897 -7.41 -6.10 18.79
C GLU A 897 -6.52 -7.34 18.98
N GLN A 898 -5.25 -7.29 18.62
CA GLN A 898 -4.35 -8.41 18.88
C GLN A 898 -4.12 -8.62 20.39
N ARG A 899 -4.18 -7.56 21.20
CA ARG A 899 -4.14 -7.65 22.67
C ARG A 899 -5.45 -8.20 23.26
N ALA A 900 -6.60 -7.89 22.66
CA ALA A 900 -7.90 -8.42 23.09
C ALA A 900 -8.07 -9.91 22.77
N ASN A 901 -7.51 -10.39 21.66
CA ASN A 901 -7.58 -11.79 21.24
C ASN A 901 -6.72 -12.75 22.11
N TYR A 902 -5.79 -12.25 22.91
CA TYR A 902 -5.01 -13.07 23.83
C TYR A 902 -5.67 -13.29 25.20
N GLY A 903 -6.85 -12.71 25.44
CA GLY A 903 -7.56 -12.80 26.74
C GLY A 903 -7.93 -14.21 27.18
N ASN A 904 -8.05 -15.17 26.27
CA ASN A 904 -8.41 -16.57 26.55
C ASN A 904 -7.25 -17.57 26.40
N VAL A 905 -6.01 -17.11 26.27
CA VAL A 905 -4.86 -18.00 26.16
C VAL A 905 -4.39 -18.46 27.54
N GLU A 906 -4.35 -19.76 27.78
CA GLU A 906 -3.82 -20.34 29.03
C GLU A 906 -2.39 -19.86 29.28
N ARG A 907 -2.07 -19.42 30.50
CA ARG A 907 -0.75 -18.88 30.88
C ARG A 907 0.44 -19.78 30.51
N ASN A 908 0.22 -21.07 30.42
CA ASN A 908 1.27 -22.05 30.10
C ASN A 908 1.27 -22.53 28.62
N ALA A 909 0.27 -22.16 27.82
CA ALA A 909 0.22 -22.47 26.40
C ALA A 909 1.35 -21.74 25.63
N PRO A 910 1.78 -22.28 24.46
CA PRO A 910 2.66 -21.54 23.56
C PRO A 910 2.05 -20.19 23.19
N CYS A 911 2.87 -19.14 23.16
CA CYS A 911 2.35 -17.82 22.82
C CYS A 911 1.91 -17.79 21.35
N PRO A 912 0.69 -17.33 21.04
CA PRO A 912 0.18 -17.25 19.67
C PRO A 912 1.01 -16.39 18.72
N CYS A 913 1.90 -15.53 19.24
CA CYS A 913 2.81 -14.72 18.43
C CYS A 913 3.92 -15.51 17.72
N GLY A 914 3.97 -16.83 17.88
CA GLY A 914 4.99 -17.70 17.25
C GLY A 914 6.38 -17.64 17.88
N SER A 915 6.59 -16.91 18.99
CA SER A 915 7.90 -16.79 19.66
C SER A 915 8.45 -18.07 20.29
N GLY A 916 7.69 -19.18 20.29
CA GLY A 916 8.03 -20.43 20.97
C GLY A 916 8.03 -20.35 22.51
N LYS A 917 7.84 -19.18 23.09
CA LYS A 917 7.78 -18.97 24.56
C LYS A 917 6.37 -19.26 25.06
N LYS A 918 6.25 -19.68 26.32
CA LYS A 918 4.95 -19.78 26.99
C LYS A 918 4.31 -18.40 27.11
N PHE A 919 2.97 -18.32 26.97
CA PHE A 919 2.25 -17.03 26.99
C PHE A 919 2.62 -16.16 28.18
N LYS A 920 2.71 -16.72 29.40
CA LYS A 920 3.13 -16.02 30.64
C LYS A 920 4.56 -15.45 30.60
N ARG A 921 5.41 -15.86 29.68
CA ARG A 921 6.80 -15.37 29.50
C ARG A 921 6.96 -14.60 28.19
N CYS A 922 5.86 -14.22 27.56
CA CYS A 922 5.78 -13.44 26.35
C CYS A 922 4.70 -12.37 26.49
N HIS A 923 3.60 -12.43 25.74
CA HIS A 923 2.51 -11.45 25.79
C HIS A 923 1.66 -11.49 27.07
N GLY A 924 1.70 -12.56 27.83
CA GLY A 924 1.07 -12.70 29.13
C GLY A 924 1.97 -12.34 30.34
N ASP A 925 3.16 -11.79 30.11
CA ASP A 925 4.04 -11.29 31.18
C ASP A 925 3.58 -9.88 31.59
N PRO A 926 3.29 -9.62 32.88
CA PRO A 926 2.87 -8.30 33.34
C PRO A 926 3.89 -7.19 33.05
N LYS A 927 5.17 -7.51 32.89
CA LYS A 927 6.22 -6.55 32.52
C LYS A 927 6.18 -6.16 31.05
N ASN A 928 5.60 -6.98 30.19
CA ASN A 928 5.40 -6.70 28.77
C ASN A 928 3.99 -6.14 28.49
N ALA A 929 3.14 -6.03 29.50
CA ALA A 929 1.80 -5.43 29.40
C ALA A 929 1.82 -3.90 29.51
N THR A 930 2.97 -3.31 29.82
CA THR A 930 3.18 -1.85 29.98
C THR A 930 4.23 -1.28 29.03
N ALA A 931 4.66 -2.07 28.02
CA ALA A 931 5.55 -1.59 26.96
C ALA A 931 4.79 -1.50 25.64
#